data_cc7b26527cc0248ae01118622d06ef73
#
_entry.id   cc7b26527cc0248ae01118622d06ef73
#
_cell.length_a   1.000
_cell.length_b   1.000
_cell.length_c   1.000
_cell.angle_alpha   90.00
_cell.angle_beta   90.00
_cell.angle_gamma   90.00
#
_symmetry.space_group_name_H-M   'P 1'
#
loop_
_entity.id
_entity.type
_entity.pdbx_description
1 polymer ?
#
loop_
_entity_poly.entity_id
_entity_poly.type
_entity_poly.pdbx_seq_one_letter_code
_entity_poly.pdbx_strand_id
1 'polypeptide(L)'
;MGAQTYLPIEILDYVETHAPAEDSPFGISQRELAKSLGYHPCSMSRPLEQLVDDGLLISRRGLVREGVRKQLTYRITPEGRNRLKRETKEVPLLSGEIPPPPHPFLGRKDELAQLTEFAREGRAIVFVDGPPGMGKTALVSRHLRHVKQGRIPFWFSVRAASSPRQFVSALSHALSFLGAQQLAYYVQLPKAPIAREVADLASRALGDRAIAAVIDDVQTAGPDMKKFLTEFIQVASKSRENRFFLVSQEGPIFDPADAPLCRLTIGGLDRAAAHDLTDRQGGLSDRFESVYQSTLGSPLLLQLAVLNPGVEADAATLPKAVVRRLPPEDLRAVLPVAFANEPLPLTFVAEVEPLPAGRLQDLIRTGILHKTLQGRVEVLQVVRSALLSRVGPVEEREAHLRLAGYYSRSHRAESVRERFLHLVEGESWRTAAQLLGRQERVILRLGYSETLRQALRHLATVLPRGQARVRVLLVEASLLRAHSDYAEAIVAHRRAIGDSNDDPRTACESHLTIVDLYLHLRQLEEARREFTTAKSLGAPSRRLKAFYSLTEARLAASVGDNQLALVHYQEAFELARRFNAPDLAVECIAAWASIVEPRGGREVALRMISEALPEARRVGRMDVVFNLLLVRARAYAEIGRDDLADSEMKQIRSEAEALGYLTQLTYALSGLASTAIQALHYGEAAAYAKQASALAERLGNDLVLGHTLATQCTAEFRQADATKELHFLEESISHGERGVEVLNRVPPTESLVLAHSYLAEAYAFKDDRENTLKNYEKAMDLAKSLNLSWITERLREEVGPKVERLNALYARSEPGGSSAEESAS
;
A
#
# COMPACT_ATOMS: atom_id res chain seq x y z
N MET A 1 11.71 31.46 -15.07
CA MET A 1 11.68 32.15 -13.75
C MET A 1 10.91 31.37 -12.65
N GLY A 2 10.29 30.21 -12.93
CA GLY A 2 9.41 29.51 -11.97
C GLY A 2 10.06 28.55 -10.95
N ALA A 3 11.35 28.26 -11.01
CA ALA A 3 11.99 27.27 -10.14
C ALA A 3 12.53 27.82 -8.80
N GLN A 4 12.63 29.14 -8.66
CA GLN A 4 13.19 29.77 -7.44
C GLN A 4 12.16 30.10 -6.35
N THR A 5 10.87 30.06 -6.64
CA THR A 5 9.81 30.54 -5.73
C THR A 5 9.35 29.46 -4.71
N TYR A 6 9.70 28.19 -4.88
CA TYR A 6 9.21 27.08 -4.05
C TYR A 6 10.20 26.50 -3.05
N LEU A 7 11.48 26.69 -3.27
CA LEU A 7 12.52 26.21 -2.35
C LEU A 7 12.31 26.71 -0.89
N PRO A 8 11.84 27.92 -0.63
CA PRO A 8 11.51 28.38 0.73
C PRO A 8 10.51 27.49 1.47
N ILE A 9 9.46 27.03 0.77
CA ILE A 9 8.42 26.19 1.39
C ILE A 9 8.92 24.75 1.62
N GLU A 10 9.70 24.22 0.68
CA GLU A 10 10.39 22.94 0.86
C GLU A 10 11.26 22.93 2.11
N ILE A 11 12.00 24.00 2.32
CA ILE A 11 12.84 24.18 3.50
C ILE A 11 12.01 24.24 4.77
N LEU A 12 10.92 25.01 4.79
CA LEU A 12 10.05 25.12 5.96
C LEU A 12 9.39 23.78 6.31
N ASP A 13 8.87 23.08 5.31
CA ASP A 13 8.23 21.76 5.49
C ASP A 13 9.22 20.71 5.99
N TYR A 14 10.42 20.65 5.41
CA TYR A 14 11.45 19.74 5.86
C TYR A 14 11.87 20.03 7.31
N VAL A 15 12.08 21.31 7.63
CA VAL A 15 12.50 21.75 8.98
C VAL A 15 11.40 21.44 10.01
N GLU A 16 10.12 21.63 9.68
CA GLU A 16 9.00 21.30 10.59
C GLU A 16 8.88 19.79 10.81
N THR A 17 8.98 18.99 9.73
CA THR A 17 8.79 17.54 9.78
C THR A 17 9.94 16.81 10.49
N HIS A 18 11.17 17.34 10.42
CA HIS A 18 12.38 16.68 10.94
C HIS A 18 12.99 17.43 12.14
N ALA A 19 12.31 18.47 12.64
CA ALA A 19 12.79 19.23 13.79
C ALA A 19 12.99 18.29 15.00
N PRO A 20 14.18 18.29 15.63
CA PRO A 20 14.35 17.62 16.90
C PRO A 20 13.51 18.32 17.98
N ALA A 21 13.19 17.61 19.07
CA ALA A 21 12.45 18.16 20.21
C ALA A 21 13.00 19.54 20.62
N GLU A 22 12.13 20.41 21.17
CA GLU A 22 12.50 21.81 21.47
C GLU A 22 13.76 21.97 22.32
N ASP A 23 13.99 21.04 23.25
CA ASP A 23 15.15 21.01 24.15
C ASP A 23 16.37 20.26 23.58
N SER A 24 16.30 19.77 22.36
CA SER A 24 17.41 19.03 21.74
C SER A 24 18.59 19.96 21.43
N PRO A 25 19.83 19.58 21.75
CA PRO A 25 21.03 20.31 21.35
C PRO A 25 21.31 20.21 19.85
N PHE A 26 20.63 19.30 19.15
CA PHE A 26 20.79 19.06 17.71
C PHE A 26 19.86 19.96 16.89
N GLY A 27 20.30 20.32 15.68
CA GLY A 27 19.51 21.09 14.71
C GLY A 27 19.79 20.61 13.30
N ILE A 28 18.97 21.06 12.35
CA ILE A 28 19.08 20.72 10.93
C ILE A 28 20.04 21.72 10.26
N SER A 29 21.11 21.19 9.63
CA SER A 29 22.10 22.02 8.95
C SER A 29 21.73 22.28 7.48
N GLN A 30 22.32 23.34 6.89
CA GLN A 30 22.22 23.64 5.45
C GLN A 30 22.63 22.44 4.59
N ARG A 31 23.67 21.70 4.99
CA ARG A 31 24.17 20.54 4.26
C ARG A 31 23.18 19.37 4.28
N GLU A 32 22.54 19.16 5.41
CA GLU A 32 21.48 18.16 5.58
C GLU A 32 20.25 18.53 4.74
N LEU A 33 19.82 19.79 4.78
CA LEU A 33 18.74 20.31 3.94
C LEU A 33 19.04 20.11 2.45
N ALA A 34 20.22 20.53 2.00
CA ALA A 34 20.64 20.39 0.61
C ALA A 34 20.63 18.92 0.16
N LYS A 35 21.19 18.03 0.96
CA LYS A 35 21.24 16.57 0.68
C LYS A 35 19.85 15.96 0.62
N SER A 36 18.98 16.32 1.55
CA SER A 36 17.64 15.74 1.67
C SER A 36 16.66 16.26 0.63
N LEU A 37 16.77 17.54 0.27
CA LEU A 37 15.93 18.20 -0.73
C LEU A 37 16.49 18.03 -2.17
N GLY A 38 17.69 17.43 -2.32
CA GLY A 38 18.30 17.17 -3.64
C GLY A 38 18.91 18.41 -4.31
N TYR A 39 19.29 19.41 -3.53
CA TYR A 39 19.95 20.63 -4.02
C TYR A 39 21.45 20.64 -3.72
N HIS A 40 22.19 21.49 -4.45
CA HIS A 40 23.58 21.75 -4.11
C HIS A 40 23.64 22.67 -2.87
N PRO A 41 24.55 22.47 -1.90
CA PRO A 41 24.63 23.28 -0.70
C PRO A 41 24.71 24.81 -0.95
N CYS A 42 25.43 25.22 -2.01
CA CYS A 42 25.51 26.64 -2.36
C CYS A 42 24.17 27.26 -2.82
N SER A 43 23.25 26.47 -3.35
CA SER A 43 21.92 26.95 -3.77
C SER A 43 21.00 27.25 -2.60
N MET A 44 21.33 26.72 -1.40
CA MET A 44 20.51 26.83 -0.20
C MET A 44 20.78 28.12 0.60
N SER A 45 21.94 28.77 0.41
CA SER A 45 22.38 29.90 1.25
C SER A 45 21.41 31.06 1.18
N ARG A 46 21.13 31.57 -0.03
CA ARG A 46 20.20 32.70 -0.23
C ARG A 46 18.78 32.41 0.28
N PRO A 47 18.12 31.28 -0.08
CA PRO A 47 16.81 30.95 0.45
C PRO A 47 16.76 30.83 1.97
N LEU A 48 17.80 30.27 2.60
CA LEU A 48 17.88 30.16 4.06
C LEU A 48 18.06 31.53 4.74
N GLU A 49 18.93 32.38 4.21
CA GLU A 49 19.12 33.75 4.68
C GLU A 49 17.79 34.55 4.57
N GLN A 50 17.12 34.46 3.43
CA GLN A 50 15.83 35.15 3.22
C GLN A 50 14.75 34.64 4.20
N LEU A 51 14.66 33.33 4.46
CA LEU A 51 13.71 32.77 5.43
C LEU A 51 14.02 33.20 6.87
N VAL A 52 15.30 33.42 7.20
CA VAL A 52 15.71 33.96 8.51
C VAL A 52 15.37 35.46 8.60
N ASP A 53 15.67 36.21 7.56
CA ASP A 53 15.37 37.66 7.49
C ASP A 53 13.86 37.95 7.53
N ASP A 54 13.05 37.10 6.87
CA ASP A 54 11.59 37.12 6.91
C ASP A 54 11.01 36.66 8.27
N GLY A 55 11.85 36.27 9.23
CA GLY A 55 11.42 35.77 10.53
C GLY A 55 10.75 34.41 10.54
N LEU A 56 10.85 33.62 9.46
CA LEU A 56 10.22 32.31 9.30
C LEU A 56 11.07 31.17 9.82
N LEU A 57 12.40 31.36 9.84
CA LEU A 57 13.36 30.46 10.45
C LEU A 57 14.22 31.19 11.48
N ILE A 58 14.72 30.49 12.48
CA ILE A 58 15.74 30.94 13.39
C ILE A 58 17.02 30.16 13.09
N SER A 59 18.14 30.86 12.94
CA SER A 59 19.44 30.22 12.80
C SER A 59 20.24 30.33 14.10
N ARG A 60 20.90 29.24 14.51
CA ARG A 60 21.84 29.22 15.65
C ARG A 60 22.95 28.22 15.44
N ARG A 61 24.10 28.42 16.11
CA ARG A 61 25.17 27.42 16.10
C ARG A 61 24.81 26.27 17.05
N GLY A 62 24.55 25.07 16.48
CA GLY A 62 24.16 23.87 17.19
C GLY A 62 24.97 22.66 16.76
N LEU A 63 24.78 21.54 17.46
CA LEU A 63 25.29 20.24 17.03
C LEU A 63 24.42 19.71 15.90
N VAL A 64 25.04 19.03 14.95
CA VAL A 64 24.37 18.28 13.88
C VAL A 64 24.52 16.80 14.13
N ARG A 65 23.55 15.99 13.70
CA ARG A 65 23.56 14.54 13.94
C ARG A 65 24.78 13.82 13.32
N GLU A 66 25.40 14.39 12.30
CA GLU A 66 26.54 13.79 11.57
C GLU A 66 27.89 14.50 11.82
N GLY A 67 28.08 15.17 12.94
CA GLY A 67 29.34 15.87 13.15
C GLY A 67 29.68 16.25 14.59
N VAL A 68 30.98 16.27 14.89
CA VAL A 68 31.54 16.68 16.22
C VAL A 68 31.63 18.22 16.35
N ARG A 69 31.51 18.97 15.24
CA ARG A 69 31.66 20.43 15.23
C ARG A 69 30.31 21.12 15.18
N LYS A 70 30.14 22.18 15.99
CA LYS A 70 28.96 23.06 15.90
C LYS A 70 28.89 23.73 14.53
N GLN A 71 27.75 23.56 13.86
CA GLN A 71 27.42 24.18 12.56
C GLN A 71 26.25 25.14 12.71
N LEU A 72 25.99 25.93 11.68
CA LEU A 72 24.78 26.74 11.61
C LEU A 72 23.59 25.80 11.38
N THR A 73 22.61 25.85 12.26
CA THR A 73 21.41 25.01 12.23
C THR A 73 20.17 25.90 12.23
N TYR A 74 19.08 25.38 11.63
CA TYR A 74 17.84 26.11 11.41
C TYR A 74 16.69 25.45 12.18
N ARG A 75 15.78 26.30 12.66
CA ARG A 75 14.50 25.89 13.29
C ARG A 75 13.39 26.78 12.77
N ILE A 76 12.19 26.21 12.64
CA ILE A 76 11.02 26.96 12.19
C ILE A 76 10.44 27.79 13.34
N THR A 77 10.00 29.01 13.01
CA THR A 77 9.30 29.89 13.94
C THR A 77 7.79 29.62 13.96
N PRO A 78 7.02 30.15 14.94
CA PRO A 78 5.56 30.12 14.88
C PRO A 78 4.99 30.78 13.62
N GLU A 79 5.61 31.90 13.15
CA GLU A 79 5.27 32.57 11.89
C GLU A 79 5.56 31.68 10.68
N GLY A 80 6.69 30.99 10.68
CA GLY A 80 7.06 30.00 9.65
C GLY A 80 6.04 28.87 9.58
N ARG A 81 5.62 28.32 10.73
CA ARG A 81 4.55 27.30 10.82
C ARG A 81 3.21 27.83 10.30
N ASN A 82 2.86 29.06 10.64
CA ASN A 82 1.62 29.68 10.16
C ASN A 82 1.64 29.92 8.65
N ARG A 83 2.78 30.33 8.10
CA ARG A 83 2.96 30.47 6.66
C ARG A 83 2.90 29.12 5.96
N LEU A 84 3.61 28.11 6.46
CA LEU A 84 3.53 26.74 5.96
C LEU A 84 2.09 26.23 5.97
N LYS A 85 1.34 26.43 7.07
CA LYS A 85 -0.08 26.06 7.17
C LYS A 85 -0.97 26.83 6.19
N ARG A 86 -0.71 28.10 5.90
CA ARG A 86 -1.47 28.88 4.92
C ARG A 86 -1.20 28.38 3.50
N GLU A 87 0.06 28.19 3.15
CA GLU A 87 0.45 27.76 1.81
C GLU A 87 0.18 26.27 1.54
N THR A 88 0.16 25.42 2.57
CA THR A 88 -0.28 24.01 2.47
C THR A 88 -1.81 23.85 2.56
N LYS A 89 -2.56 24.84 3.07
CA LYS A 89 -4.04 24.80 3.09
C LYS A 89 -4.67 24.89 1.69
N GLU A 90 -3.94 25.34 0.69
CA GLU A 90 -4.45 25.49 -0.69
C GLU A 90 -4.33 24.20 -1.52
N VAL A 91 -3.75 23.11 -0.98
CA VAL A 91 -3.67 21.83 -1.68
C VAL A 91 -4.84 20.94 -1.29
N PRO A 92 -5.48 20.28 -2.28
CA PRO A 92 -6.69 19.50 -2.05
C PRO A 92 -6.49 18.39 -1.02
N LEU A 93 -7.20 18.48 0.07
CA LEU A 93 -7.47 17.35 0.95
C LEU A 93 -8.65 16.60 0.35
N LEU A 94 -8.44 15.34 -0.03
CA LEU A 94 -9.54 14.40 -0.28
C LEU A 94 -10.34 14.31 1.01
N SER A 95 -11.39 15.10 1.11
CA SER A 95 -12.26 15.04 2.29
C SER A 95 -13.28 13.94 2.08
N GLY A 96 -13.38 13.02 3.03
CA GLY A 96 -14.48 12.07 3.10
C GLY A 96 -15.84 12.73 3.47
N GLU A 97 -16.00 14.04 3.21
CA GLU A 97 -17.19 14.79 3.54
C GLU A 97 -18.31 14.56 2.52
N ILE A 98 -19.53 14.41 3.04
CA ILE A 98 -20.73 14.24 2.20
C ILE A 98 -20.97 15.55 1.45
N PRO A 99 -21.02 15.55 0.10
CA PRO A 99 -21.38 16.75 -0.67
C PRO A 99 -22.80 17.19 -0.29
N PRO A 100 -23.11 18.50 -0.32
CA PRO A 100 -24.45 18.94 -0.04
C PRO A 100 -25.39 18.52 -1.16
N PRO A 101 -26.63 18.15 -0.83
CA PRO A 101 -27.65 18.05 -1.86
C PRO A 101 -27.92 19.44 -2.44
N PRO A 102 -28.33 19.53 -3.70
CA PRO A 102 -28.71 20.81 -4.30
C PRO A 102 -29.89 21.43 -3.53
N HIS A 103 -29.94 22.75 -3.53
CA HIS A 103 -31.05 23.47 -2.94
C HIS A 103 -31.73 24.35 -4.01
N PRO A 104 -33.04 24.21 -4.22
CA PRO A 104 -33.95 23.25 -3.61
C PRO A 104 -33.75 21.81 -4.11
N PHE A 105 -33.98 20.81 -3.23
CA PHE A 105 -34.08 19.39 -3.59
C PHE A 105 -35.55 19.05 -3.85
N LEU A 106 -35.86 18.72 -5.10
CA LEU A 106 -37.25 18.57 -5.57
C LEU A 106 -37.53 17.11 -6.00
N GLY A 107 -38.74 16.66 -5.78
CA GLY A 107 -39.19 15.30 -6.12
C GLY A 107 -38.48 14.20 -5.31
N ARG A 108 -38.40 13.00 -5.87
CA ARG A 108 -37.63 11.88 -5.32
C ARG A 108 -38.15 11.30 -4.00
N LYS A 109 -39.41 11.48 -3.69
CA LYS A 109 -40.01 10.99 -2.43
C LYS A 109 -39.97 9.46 -2.36
N ASP A 110 -40.29 8.79 -3.47
CA ASP A 110 -40.39 7.34 -3.54
C ASP A 110 -39.00 6.68 -3.48
N GLU A 111 -38.03 7.26 -4.15
CA GLU A 111 -36.65 6.78 -4.11
C GLU A 111 -36.03 6.98 -2.70
N LEU A 112 -36.30 8.11 -2.04
CA LEU A 112 -35.88 8.31 -0.65
C LEU A 112 -36.53 7.32 0.32
N ALA A 113 -37.82 6.99 0.09
CA ALA A 113 -38.53 5.97 0.87
C ALA A 113 -37.90 4.58 0.66
N GLN A 114 -37.62 4.21 -0.56
CA GLN A 114 -36.94 2.95 -0.89
C GLN A 114 -35.54 2.84 -0.24
N LEU A 115 -34.71 3.89 -0.30
CA LEU A 115 -33.42 3.91 0.39
C LEU A 115 -33.60 3.73 1.90
N THR A 116 -34.63 4.31 2.49
CA THR A 116 -34.94 4.18 3.92
C THR A 116 -35.39 2.75 4.26
N GLU A 117 -36.16 2.12 3.40
CA GLU A 117 -36.58 0.73 3.55
C GLU A 117 -35.40 -0.24 3.48
N PHE A 118 -34.52 -0.10 2.49
CA PHE A 118 -33.30 -0.91 2.38
C PHE A 118 -32.46 -0.81 3.66
N ALA A 119 -32.37 0.39 4.26
CA ALA A 119 -31.69 0.57 5.53
C ALA A 119 -32.37 -0.18 6.69
N ARG A 120 -33.73 -0.27 6.72
CA ARG A 120 -34.48 -1.02 7.72
C ARG A 120 -34.35 -2.54 7.54
N GLU A 121 -34.35 -3.02 6.30
CA GLU A 121 -34.16 -4.44 5.96
C GLU A 121 -32.74 -4.96 6.30
N GLY A 122 -31.82 -4.10 6.76
CA GLY A 122 -30.47 -4.50 7.10
C GLY A 122 -29.57 -4.78 5.88
N ARG A 123 -29.94 -4.28 4.69
CA ARG A 123 -29.14 -4.46 3.47
C ARG A 123 -27.81 -3.73 3.58
N ALA A 124 -26.73 -4.48 3.49
CA ALA A 124 -25.38 -3.92 3.67
C ALA A 124 -24.93 -3.09 2.46
N ILE A 125 -25.37 -3.46 1.24
CA ILE A 125 -24.93 -2.84 -0.01
C ILE A 125 -26.15 -2.36 -0.82
N VAL A 126 -26.14 -1.08 -1.17
CA VAL A 126 -27.15 -0.44 -2.04
C VAL A 126 -26.46 0.08 -3.29
N PHE A 127 -26.85 -0.42 -4.44
CA PHE A 127 -26.36 0.03 -5.73
C PHE A 127 -27.35 1.04 -6.34
N VAL A 128 -26.87 2.26 -6.60
CA VAL A 128 -27.67 3.35 -7.16
C VAL A 128 -27.18 3.66 -8.55
N ASP A 129 -27.95 3.30 -9.57
CA ASP A 129 -27.55 3.48 -10.96
C ASP A 129 -28.54 4.34 -11.76
N GLY A 130 -28.16 4.66 -12.98
CA GLY A 130 -28.97 5.44 -13.93
C GLY A 130 -28.14 6.42 -14.75
N PRO A 131 -28.69 7.01 -15.81
CA PRO A 131 -27.97 7.90 -16.70
C PRO A 131 -27.28 9.08 -15.99
N PRO A 132 -26.24 9.66 -16.58
CA PRO A 132 -25.58 10.83 -16.03
C PRO A 132 -26.54 12.03 -15.96
N GLY A 133 -26.39 12.86 -14.89
CA GLY A 133 -27.24 14.04 -14.70
C GLY A 133 -28.60 13.77 -14.06
N MET A 134 -28.97 12.53 -13.74
CA MET A 134 -30.25 12.18 -13.10
C MET A 134 -30.31 12.49 -11.59
N GLY A 135 -29.23 12.94 -10.98
CA GLY A 135 -29.23 13.35 -9.56
C GLY A 135 -28.99 12.23 -8.55
N LYS A 136 -28.31 11.11 -8.95
CA LYS A 136 -27.94 10.00 -8.07
C LYS A 136 -27.16 10.44 -6.83
N THR A 137 -26.06 11.16 -7.06
CA THR A 137 -25.20 11.75 -6.01
C THR A 137 -26.00 12.61 -5.06
N ALA A 138 -26.89 13.47 -5.60
CA ALA A 138 -27.77 14.35 -4.82
C ALA A 138 -28.77 13.57 -3.95
N LEU A 139 -29.35 12.48 -4.48
CA LEU A 139 -30.28 11.62 -3.77
C LEU A 139 -29.61 10.93 -2.57
N VAL A 140 -28.46 10.29 -2.79
CA VAL A 140 -27.70 9.61 -1.72
C VAL A 140 -27.21 10.60 -0.67
N SER A 141 -26.72 11.76 -1.10
CA SER A 141 -26.32 12.84 -0.19
C SER A 141 -27.51 13.32 0.67
N ARG A 142 -28.69 13.51 0.07
CA ARG A 142 -29.91 13.89 0.79
C ARG A 142 -30.34 12.84 1.79
N HIS A 143 -30.32 11.57 1.41
CA HIS A 143 -30.64 10.45 2.29
C HIS A 143 -29.72 10.41 3.51
N LEU A 144 -28.42 10.43 3.33
CA LEU A 144 -27.45 10.35 4.43
C LEU A 144 -27.51 11.51 5.42
N ARG A 145 -27.85 12.72 4.95
CA ARG A 145 -28.00 13.89 5.83
C ARG A 145 -29.26 13.88 6.67
N HIS A 146 -30.30 13.16 6.24
CA HIS A 146 -31.59 13.09 6.95
C HIS A 146 -31.69 11.89 7.90
N VAL A 147 -30.96 10.82 7.61
CA VAL A 147 -30.98 9.61 8.43
C VAL A 147 -29.91 9.74 9.54
N LYS A 148 -30.32 10.26 10.70
CA LYS A 148 -29.52 10.23 11.94
C LYS A 148 -29.44 8.79 12.46
N GLN A 149 -28.57 7.96 11.89
CA GLN A 149 -28.46 6.55 12.24
C GLN A 149 -27.27 6.18 13.14
N GLY A 150 -26.59 7.15 13.76
CA GLY A 150 -25.42 6.85 14.59
C GLY A 150 -24.21 6.30 13.83
N ARG A 151 -24.29 6.24 12.48
CA ARG A 151 -23.22 5.78 11.61
C ARG A 151 -22.28 6.93 11.24
N ILE A 152 -21.00 6.62 11.09
CA ILE A 152 -19.98 7.57 10.63
C ILE A 152 -20.11 7.70 9.12
N PRO A 153 -20.37 8.91 8.61
CA PRO A 153 -20.47 9.12 7.17
C PRO A 153 -19.09 9.14 6.53
N PHE A 154 -18.95 8.48 5.38
CA PHE A 154 -17.76 8.51 4.55
C PHE A 154 -18.15 8.64 3.09
N TRP A 155 -17.52 9.56 2.37
CA TRP A 155 -17.76 9.77 0.94
C TRP A 155 -16.45 9.73 0.17
N PHE A 156 -16.42 8.90 -0.88
CA PHE A 156 -15.29 8.82 -1.79
C PHE A 156 -15.77 8.84 -3.24
N SER A 157 -15.41 9.89 -3.99
CA SER A 157 -15.67 9.96 -5.44
C SER A 157 -14.50 9.37 -6.20
N VAL A 158 -14.77 8.31 -6.96
CA VAL A 158 -13.76 7.62 -7.78
C VAL A 158 -13.51 8.43 -9.04
N ARG A 159 -12.24 8.58 -9.40
CA ARG A 159 -11.77 9.20 -10.63
C ARG A 159 -10.89 8.19 -11.38
N ALA A 160 -10.64 8.42 -12.67
CA ALA A 160 -9.83 7.51 -13.49
C ALA A 160 -8.43 7.24 -12.89
N ALA A 161 -7.81 8.25 -12.29
CA ALA A 161 -6.51 8.15 -11.63
C ALA A 161 -6.60 7.81 -10.12
N SER A 162 -7.79 7.50 -9.58
CA SER A 162 -7.92 7.13 -8.17
C SER A 162 -7.20 5.82 -7.88
N SER A 163 -6.44 5.81 -6.78
CA SER A 163 -5.70 4.63 -6.33
C SER A 163 -6.26 4.12 -5.00
N PRO A 164 -6.07 2.82 -4.68
CA PRO A 164 -6.39 2.27 -3.38
C PRO A 164 -5.82 3.08 -2.21
N ARG A 165 -4.62 3.65 -2.37
CA ARG A 165 -3.99 4.49 -1.34
C ARG A 165 -4.75 5.78 -1.07
N GLN A 166 -5.27 6.42 -2.11
CA GLN A 166 -6.11 7.63 -1.93
C GLN A 166 -7.40 7.30 -1.18
N PHE A 167 -8.02 6.16 -1.49
CA PHE A 167 -9.18 5.67 -0.73
C PHE A 167 -8.83 5.48 0.75
N VAL A 168 -7.72 4.78 1.05
CA VAL A 168 -7.29 4.54 2.44
C VAL A 168 -6.93 5.85 3.15
N SER A 169 -6.31 6.80 2.45
CA SER A 169 -6.01 8.13 2.99
C SER A 169 -7.28 8.89 3.35
N ALA A 170 -8.28 8.89 2.47
CA ALA A 170 -9.57 9.51 2.73
C ALA A 170 -10.32 8.83 3.90
N LEU A 171 -10.30 7.50 3.94
CA LEU A 171 -10.90 6.72 5.03
C LEU A 171 -10.19 6.98 6.37
N SER A 172 -8.86 7.01 6.37
CA SER A 172 -8.05 7.34 7.55
C SER A 172 -8.38 8.73 8.09
N HIS A 173 -8.52 9.71 7.18
CA HIS A 173 -8.93 11.06 7.57
C HIS A 173 -10.33 11.09 8.17
N ALA A 174 -11.29 10.43 7.53
CA ALA A 174 -12.67 10.34 8.02
C ALA A 174 -12.78 9.68 9.41
N LEU A 175 -11.89 8.74 9.72
CA LEU A 175 -11.84 8.02 11.00
C LEU A 175 -10.83 8.62 12.01
N SER A 176 -10.14 9.71 11.69
CA SER A 176 -9.08 10.29 12.51
C SER A 176 -9.55 10.70 13.91
N PHE A 177 -10.77 11.20 14.04
CA PHE A 177 -11.37 11.59 15.32
C PHE A 177 -11.67 10.40 16.26
N LEU A 178 -11.63 9.16 15.74
CA LEU A 178 -11.73 7.92 16.52
C LEU A 178 -10.36 7.40 16.98
N GLY A 179 -9.28 8.13 16.68
CA GLY A 179 -7.94 7.67 16.98
C GLY A 179 -7.40 6.61 16.00
N ALA A 180 -7.88 6.61 14.76
CA ALA A 180 -7.46 5.67 13.69
C ALA A 180 -6.01 5.88 13.24
N GLN A 181 -5.07 5.98 14.18
CA GLN A 181 -3.64 6.20 13.89
C GLN A 181 -3.05 5.07 13.03
N GLN A 182 -3.53 3.85 13.19
CA GLN A 182 -3.07 2.69 12.41
C GLN A 182 -3.35 2.85 10.91
N LEU A 183 -4.52 3.37 10.52
CA LEU A 183 -4.81 3.67 9.11
C LEU A 183 -3.91 4.79 8.57
N ALA A 184 -3.61 5.81 9.37
CA ALA A 184 -2.72 6.90 9.00
C ALA A 184 -1.29 6.41 8.76
N TYR A 185 -0.77 5.53 9.62
CA TYR A 185 0.51 4.86 9.41
C TYR A 185 0.48 3.93 8.19
N TYR A 186 -0.62 3.20 8.00
CA TYR A 186 -0.78 2.28 6.88
C TYR A 186 -0.65 3.00 5.52
N VAL A 187 -1.20 4.21 5.39
CA VAL A 187 -1.05 5.06 4.19
C VAL A 187 0.40 5.41 3.89
N GLN A 188 1.25 5.54 4.92
CA GLN A 188 2.66 5.92 4.76
C GLN A 188 3.57 4.76 4.33
N LEU A 189 3.06 3.53 4.31
CA LEU A 189 3.84 2.35 3.94
C LEU A 189 4.21 2.36 2.44
N PRO A 190 5.38 1.86 2.06
CA PRO A 190 5.84 1.85 0.67
C PRO A 190 5.20 0.75 -0.21
N LYS A 191 4.16 0.07 0.25
CA LYS A 191 3.47 -0.99 -0.51
C LYS A 191 2.03 -0.63 -0.86
N ALA A 192 1.48 -1.29 -1.88
CA ALA A 192 0.08 -1.14 -2.25
C ALA A 192 -0.86 -1.57 -1.11
N PRO A 193 -1.93 -0.82 -0.82
CA PRO A 193 -2.89 -1.20 0.20
C PRO A 193 -3.59 -2.52 -0.13
N ILE A 194 -3.72 -3.39 0.87
CA ILE A 194 -4.45 -4.65 0.78
C ILE A 194 -5.85 -4.44 1.36
N ALA A 195 -6.87 -4.72 0.56
CA ALA A 195 -8.26 -4.39 0.87
C ALA A 195 -8.76 -4.98 2.21
N ARG A 196 -8.42 -6.24 2.49
CA ARG A 196 -8.80 -6.92 3.74
C ARG A 196 -8.17 -6.27 4.97
N GLU A 197 -6.88 -5.93 4.89
CA GLU A 197 -6.18 -5.25 5.98
C GLU A 197 -6.79 -3.89 6.30
N VAL A 198 -7.10 -3.14 5.23
CA VAL A 198 -7.75 -1.83 5.38
C VAL A 198 -9.13 -1.98 6.01
N ALA A 199 -9.91 -2.99 5.61
CA ALA A 199 -11.21 -3.29 6.20
C ALA A 199 -11.09 -3.67 7.69
N ASP A 200 -10.12 -4.51 8.05
CA ASP A 200 -9.86 -4.91 9.43
C ASP A 200 -9.39 -3.72 10.29
N LEU A 201 -8.47 -2.88 9.77
CA LEU A 201 -8.03 -1.68 10.47
C LEU A 201 -9.16 -0.66 10.64
N ALA A 202 -10.01 -0.50 9.63
CA ALA A 202 -11.19 0.36 9.72
C ALA A 202 -12.20 -0.18 10.75
N SER A 203 -12.43 -1.49 10.77
CA SER A 203 -13.32 -2.15 11.73
C SER A 203 -12.81 -1.96 13.18
N ARG A 204 -11.52 -2.12 13.42
CA ARG A 204 -10.93 -1.87 14.75
C ARG A 204 -11.04 -0.40 15.16
N ALA A 205 -10.81 0.53 14.23
CA ALA A 205 -10.96 1.97 14.51
C ALA A 205 -12.41 2.36 14.81
N LEU A 206 -13.37 1.68 14.16
CA LEU A 206 -14.79 1.89 14.40
C LEU A 206 -15.23 1.33 15.76
N GLY A 207 -14.63 0.22 16.24
CA GLY A 207 -15.09 -0.48 17.45
C GLY A 207 -16.57 -0.89 17.33
N ASP A 208 -17.40 -0.45 18.25
CA ASP A 208 -18.86 -0.72 18.26
C ASP A 208 -19.65 0.21 17.33
N ARG A 209 -18.99 1.11 16.59
CA ARG A 209 -19.63 2.05 15.68
C ARG A 209 -19.69 1.46 14.27
N ALA A 210 -20.60 1.98 13.47
CA ALA A 210 -20.77 1.58 12.08
C ALA A 210 -20.44 2.73 11.12
N ILE A 211 -20.13 2.39 9.87
CA ILE A 211 -19.87 3.34 8.79
C ILE A 211 -21.04 3.35 7.79
N ALA A 212 -21.36 4.53 7.25
CA ALA A 212 -22.16 4.71 6.06
C ALA A 212 -21.27 5.28 4.94
N ALA A 213 -20.74 4.37 4.11
CA ALA A 213 -19.80 4.70 3.07
C ALA A 213 -20.50 4.87 1.72
N VAL A 214 -20.22 5.98 1.04
CA VAL A 214 -20.61 6.21 -0.36
C VAL A 214 -19.38 6.13 -1.22
N ILE A 215 -19.45 5.33 -2.27
CA ILE A 215 -18.44 5.26 -3.33
C ILE A 215 -19.12 5.72 -4.60
N ASP A 216 -18.80 6.96 -4.99
CA ASP A 216 -19.46 7.64 -6.10
C ASP A 216 -18.63 7.51 -7.37
N ASP A 217 -19.29 7.50 -8.54
CA ASP A 217 -18.68 7.34 -9.85
C ASP A 217 -17.84 6.05 -10.02
N VAL A 218 -18.32 4.92 -9.48
CA VAL A 218 -17.60 3.63 -9.45
C VAL A 218 -17.21 3.14 -10.85
N GLN A 219 -17.97 3.51 -11.90
CA GLN A 219 -17.66 3.17 -13.29
C GLN A 219 -16.32 3.72 -13.78
N THR A 220 -15.80 4.78 -13.15
CA THR A 220 -14.52 5.39 -13.52
C THR A 220 -13.30 4.66 -12.93
N ALA A 221 -13.54 3.70 -12.02
CA ALA A 221 -12.46 2.97 -11.35
C ALA A 221 -11.61 2.17 -12.33
N GLY A 222 -10.29 2.32 -12.25
CA GLY A 222 -9.35 1.44 -12.94
C GLY A 222 -9.35 0.01 -12.36
N PRO A 223 -8.71 -0.96 -13.04
CA PRO A 223 -8.73 -2.37 -12.64
C PRO A 223 -8.32 -2.62 -11.19
N ASP A 224 -7.21 -2.01 -10.74
CA ASP A 224 -6.70 -2.14 -9.38
C ASP A 224 -7.67 -1.59 -8.34
N MET A 225 -8.28 -0.44 -8.66
CA MET A 225 -9.26 0.18 -7.77
C MET A 225 -10.55 -0.63 -7.70
N LYS A 226 -11.01 -1.20 -8.81
CA LYS A 226 -12.17 -2.11 -8.86
C LYS A 226 -11.92 -3.34 -7.99
N LYS A 227 -10.79 -4.01 -8.19
CA LYS A 227 -10.40 -5.18 -7.39
C LYS A 227 -10.34 -4.84 -5.90
N PHE A 228 -9.65 -3.76 -5.55
CA PHE A 228 -9.53 -3.30 -4.16
C PHE A 228 -10.90 -3.01 -3.53
N LEU A 229 -11.77 -2.25 -4.21
CA LEU A 229 -13.10 -1.91 -3.70
C LEU A 229 -13.97 -3.15 -3.52
N THR A 230 -13.95 -4.09 -4.47
CA THR A 230 -14.70 -5.35 -4.37
C THR A 230 -14.30 -6.12 -3.11
N GLU A 231 -13.01 -6.35 -2.90
CA GLU A 231 -12.51 -7.08 -1.73
C GLU A 231 -12.77 -6.31 -0.42
N PHE A 232 -12.57 -4.99 -0.42
CA PHE A 232 -12.82 -4.14 0.75
C PHE A 232 -14.29 -4.20 1.18
N ILE A 233 -15.22 -3.98 0.24
CA ILE A 233 -16.65 -3.98 0.51
C ILE A 233 -17.11 -5.37 0.96
N GLN A 234 -16.63 -6.44 0.32
CA GLN A 234 -16.94 -7.82 0.69
C GLN A 234 -16.57 -8.15 2.14
N VAL A 235 -15.41 -7.67 2.60
CA VAL A 235 -14.97 -7.88 3.99
C VAL A 235 -15.73 -6.95 4.94
N ALA A 236 -15.81 -5.66 4.64
CA ALA A 236 -16.40 -4.66 5.52
C ALA A 236 -17.93 -4.79 5.65
N SER A 237 -18.62 -5.37 4.65
CA SER A 237 -20.07 -5.63 4.69
C SER A 237 -20.47 -6.85 5.54
N LYS A 238 -19.51 -7.67 6.01
CA LYS A 238 -19.78 -8.76 6.96
C LYS A 238 -20.33 -8.23 8.28
N SER A 239 -19.96 -7.03 8.68
CA SER A 239 -20.66 -6.32 9.76
C SER A 239 -22.03 -5.85 9.27
N ARG A 240 -23.10 -6.39 9.82
CA ARG A 240 -24.48 -6.03 9.47
C ARG A 240 -24.84 -4.57 9.77
N GLU A 241 -24.01 -3.87 10.54
CA GLU A 241 -24.21 -2.46 10.87
C GLU A 241 -23.69 -1.51 9.79
N ASN A 242 -22.67 -1.91 9.02
CA ASN A 242 -22.10 -1.10 7.95
C ASN A 242 -23.05 -0.98 6.75
N ARG A 243 -23.00 0.18 6.08
CA ARG A 243 -23.78 0.45 4.86
C ARG A 243 -22.88 1.00 3.78
N PHE A 244 -23.01 0.46 2.58
CA PHE A 244 -22.28 0.87 1.39
C PHE A 244 -23.26 1.30 0.30
N PHE A 245 -23.11 2.53 -0.18
CA PHE A 245 -23.85 3.07 -1.31
C PHE A 245 -22.89 3.17 -2.49
N LEU A 246 -23.13 2.39 -3.52
CA LEU A 246 -22.32 2.38 -4.74
C LEU A 246 -23.07 3.12 -5.83
N VAL A 247 -22.55 4.27 -6.23
CA VAL A 247 -23.21 5.13 -7.23
C VAL A 247 -22.48 4.98 -8.56
N SER A 248 -23.24 4.63 -9.63
CA SER A 248 -22.72 4.39 -10.96
C SER A 248 -23.62 4.96 -12.05
N GLN A 249 -23.08 5.14 -13.25
CA GLN A 249 -23.85 5.49 -14.46
C GLN A 249 -24.33 4.23 -15.19
N GLU A 250 -23.68 3.12 -14.99
CA GLU A 250 -23.95 1.82 -15.58
C GLU A 250 -24.33 0.81 -14.51
N GLY A 251 -24.83 -0.35 -14.88
CA GLY A 251 -25.18 -1.42 -13.95
C GLY A 251 -24.01 -1.87 -13.04
N PRO A 252 -24.23 -2.89 -12.20
CA PRO A 252 -23.21 -3.32 -11.22
C PRO A 252 -21.91 -3.69 -11.90
N ILE A 253 -20.81 -3.07 -11.43
CA ILE A 253 -19.47 -3.24 -12.01
C ILE A 253 -18.79 -4.47 -11.44
N PHE A 254 -19.27 -4.95 -10.30
CA PHE A 254 -18.81 -6.16 -9.63
C PHE A 254 -19.99 -6.84 -8.94
N ASP A 255 -19.98 -8.17 -8.94
CA ASP A 255 -20.91 -9.00 -8.19
C ASP A 255 -20.28 -9.31 -6.83
N PRO A 256 -20.78 -8.77 -5.72
CA PRO A 256 -20.36 -9.18 -4.40
C PRO A 256 -21.03 -10.53 -4.08
N ALA A 257 -20.38 -11.62 -4.47
CA ALA A 257 -20.89 -13.00 -4.52
C ALA A 257 -21.65 -13.50 -3.28
N ASP A 258 -21.61 -12.80 -2.11
CA ASP A 258 -22.21 -13.28 -0.86
C ASP A 258 -22.94 -12.22 -0.03
N ALA A 259 -23.05 -10.97 -0.49
CA ALA A 259 -23.72 -9.91 0.26
C ALA A 259 -25.09 -9.55 -0.34
N PRO A 260 -26.13 -9.35 0.49
CA PRO A 260 -27.45 -8.97 0.00
C PRO A 260 -27.40 -7.58 -0.64
N LEU A 261 -27.37 -7.56 -1.98
CA LEU A 261 -27.34 -6.37 -2.82
C LEU A 261 -28.77 -5.88 -3.09
N CYS A 262 -29.03 -4.58 -2.86
CA CYS A 262 -30.22 -3.90 -3.38
C CYS A 262 -29.84 -2.99 -4.53
N ARG A 263 -30.67 -2.90 -5.55
CA ARG A 263 -30.49 -2.02 -6.70
C ARG A 263 -31.60 -0.98 -6.76
N LEU A 264 -31.22 0.28 -6.93
CA LEU A 264 -32.11 1.41 -7.15
C LEU A 264 -31.71 2.14 -8.44
N THR A 265 -32.53 2.01 -9.47
CA THR A 265 -32.29 2.71 -10.75
C THR A 265 -33.02 4.04 -10.77
N ILE A 266 -32.27 5.13 -11.03
CA ILE A 266 -32.79 6.50 -11.01
C ILE A 266 -33.08 6.99 -12.43
N GLY A 267 -34.33 7.34 -12.66
CA GLY A 267 -34.80 8.02 -13.87
C GLY A 267 -34.81 9.54 -13.77
N GLY A 268 -35.48 10.24 -14.68
CA GLY A 268 -35.71 11.67 -14.63
C GLY A 268 -36.65 12.10 -13.48
N LEU A 269 -36.75 13.40 -13.23
CA LEU A 269 -37.77 13.96 -12.33
C LEU A 269 -39.19 13.75 -12.93
N ASP A 270 -40.17 13.61 -12.09
CA ASP A 270 -41.55 13.71 -12.53
C ASP A 270 -41.82 15.12 -13.10
N ARG A 271 -42.89 15.25 -13.89
CA ARG A 271 -43.22 16.49 -14.58
C ARG A 271 -43.44 17.67 -13.66
N ALA A 272 -44.06 17.45 -12.49
CA ALA A 272 -44.36 18.52 -11.54
C ALA A 272 -43.05 19.04 -10.86
N ALA A 273 -42.19 18.13 -10.44
CA ALA A 273 -40.87 18.47 -9.86
C ALA A 273 -39.91 19.12 -10.90
N ALA A 274 -39.96 18.66 -12.16
CA ALA A 274 -39.24 19.25 -13.25
C ALA A 274 -39.67 20.67 -13.56
N HIS A 275 -40.98 20.93 -13.57
CA HIS A 275 -41.58 22.26 -13.77
C HIS A 275 -41.20 23.22 -12.62
N ASP A 276 -41.33 22.78 -11.35
CA ASP A 276 -40.92 23.57 -10.18
C ASP A 276 -39.41 23.88 -10.21
N LEU A 277 -38.56 22.92 -10.67
CA LEU A 277 -37.12 23.15 -10.81
C LEU A 277 -36.81 24.25 -11.83
N THR A 278 -37.45 24.18 -13.01
CA THR A 278 -37.21 25.14 -14.09
C THR A 278 -37.73 26.50 -13.76
N ASP A 279 -38.93 26.62 -13.18
CA ASP A 279 -39.55 27.92 -12.82
C ASP A 279 -38.75 28.70 -11.82
N ARG A 280 -38.19 28.05 -10.80
CA ARG A 280 -37.31 28.67 -9.81
C ARG A 280 -36.01 29.22 -10.38
N GLN A 281 -35.63 28.79 -11.57
CA GLN A 281 -34.38 29.22 -12.22
C GLN A 281 -34.56 30.19 -13.39
N GLY A 282 -35.78 30.59 -13.67
CA GLY A 282 -36.11 31.57 -14.72
C GLY A 282 -37.17 31.08 -15.71
N GLY A 283 -37.62 29.85 -15.55
CA GLY A 283 -38.68 29.23 -16.36
C GLY A 283 -38.24 28.84 -17.78
N LEU A 284 -39.04 28.00 -18.44
CA LEU A 284 -38.90 27.63 -19.86
C LEU A 284 -40.09 28.10 -20.71
N SER A 285 -41.12 28.68 -20.03
CA SER A 285 -42.34 29.14 -20.65
C SER A 285 -42.94 28.08 -21.59
N ASP A 286 -43.30 28.43 -22.80
CA ASP A 286 -43.92 27.53 -23.80
C ASP A 286 -42.99 26.39 -24.27
N ARG A 287 -41.68 26.43 -23.94
CA ARG A 287 -40.71 25.41 -24.31
C ARG A 287 -40.59 24.30 -23.29
N PHE A 288 -41.22 24.38 -22.11
CA PHE A 288 -41.08 23.39 -21.06
C PHE A 288 -41.30 21.97 -21.53
N GLU A 289 -42.46 21.73 -22.21
CA GLU A 289 -42.86 20.38 -22.62
C GLU A 289 -41.84 19.76 -23.60
N SER A 290 -41.41 20.52 -24.59
CA SER A 290 -40.41 20.08 -25.56
C SER A 290 -39.07 19.74 -24.88
N VAL A 291 -38.61 20.63 -23.96
CA VAL A 291 -37.35 20.42 -23.25
C VAL A 291 -37.46 19.26 -22.25
N TYR A 292 -38.60 19.12 -21.56
CA TYR A 292 -38.84 18.01 -20.64
C TYR A 292 -38.76 16.66 -21.35
N GLN A 293 -39.42 16.52 -22.50
CA GLN A 293 -39.40 15.29 -23.28
C GLN A 293 -37.99 15.01 -23.84
N SER A 294 -37.32 16.03 -24.40
CA SER A 294 -35.99 15.87 -24.97
C SER A 294 -34.92 15.59 -23.95
N THR A 295 -35.04 16.06 -22.69
CA THR A 295 -34.09 15.83 -21.61
C THR A 295 -34.44 14.62 -20.74
N LEU A 296 -35.55 13.94 -21.04
CA LEU A 296 -36.10 12.82 -20.24
C LEU A 296 -36.23 13.17 -18.75
N GLY A 297 -36.55 14.43 -18.45
CA GLY A 297 -36.65 14.93 -17.07
C GLY A 297 -35.32 14.97 -16.27
N SER A 298 -34.17 14.91 -16.93
CA SER A 298 -32.86 15.00 -16.28
C SER A 298 -32.69 16.36 -15.57
N PRO A 299 -32.51 16.40 -14.24
CA PRO A 299 -32.35 17.66 -13.50
C PRO A 299 -31.24 18.56 -14.04
N LEU A 300 -30.08 17.95 -14.37
CA LEU A 300 -28.93 18.69 -14.88
C LEU A 300 -29.19 19.28 -16.26
N LEU A 301 -29.78 18.50 -17.17
CA LEU A 301 -30.06 18.95 -18.52
C LEU A 301 -31.18 20.01 -18.55
N LEU A 302 -32.19 19.90 -17.70
CA LEU A 302 -33.22 20.92 -17.49
C LEU A 302 -32.59 22.24 -17.04
N GLN A 303 -31.68 22.21 -16.05
CA GLN A 303 -30.96 23.38 -15.58
C GLN A 303 -30.10 23.99 -16.69
N LEU A 304 -29.36 23.16 -17.44
CA LEU A 304 -28.56 23.65 -18.59
C LEU A 304 -29.45 24.33 -19.64
N ALA A 305 -30.63 23.80 -19.91
CA ALA A 305 -31.54 24.37 -20.89
C ALA A 305 -32.10 25.74 -20.42
N VAL A 306 -32.45 25.88 -19.12
CA VAL A 306 -32.89 27.16 -18.54
C VAL A 306 -31.77 28.20 -18.58
N LEU A 307 -30.55 27.79 -18.19
CA LEU A 307 -29.40 28.71 -18.11
C LEU A 307 -28.83 29.10 -19.49
N ASN A 308 -29.22 28.36 -20.55
CA ASN A 308 -28.78 28.61 -21.92
C ASN A 308 -29.98 28.70 -22.89
N PRO A 309 -30.87 29.70 -22.75
CA PRO A 309 -32.18 29.77 -23.43
C PRO A 309 -32.08 29.79 -24.96
N GLY A 310 -30.98 30.22 -25.54
CA GLY A 310 -30.77 30.25 -26.98
C GLY A 310 -30.25 28.92 -27.58
N VAL A 311 -30.14 27.83 -26.81
CA VAL A 311 -29.66 26.52 -27.29
C VAL A 311 -30.87 25.59 -27.45
N GLU A 312 -31.17 25.24 -28.70
CA GLU A 312 -32.13 24.22 -29.03
C GLU A 312 -31.36 22.91 -29.32
N ALA A 313 -31.50 21.93 -28.41
CA ALA A 313 -30.85 20.65 -28.56
C ALA A 313 -31.56 19.59 -27.69
N ASP A 314 -31.48 18.35 -28.10
CA ASP A 314 -31.93 17.20 -27.31
C ASP A 314 -30.96 16.86 -26.15
N ALA A 315 -31.34 15.90 -25.32
CA ALA A 315 -30.56 15.46 -24.15
C ALA A 315 -29.11 15.05 -24.48
N ALA A 316 -28.89 14.46 -25.64
CA ALA A 316 -27.58 13.96 -26.04
C ALA A 316 -26.66 15.07 -26.59
N THR A 317 -27.25 16.10 -27.20
CA THR A 317 -26.53 17.16 -27.91
C THR A 317 -26.45 18.46 -27.13
N LEU A 318 -27.35 18.72 -26.17
CA LEU A 318 -27.40 19.96 -25.37
C LEU A 318 -26.06 20.30 -24.71
N PRO A 319 -25.36 19.41 -23.98
CA PRO A 319 -24.07 19.76 -23.40
C PRO A 319 -23.02 20.15 -24.47
N LYS A 320 -23.02 19.44 -25.60
CA LYS A 320 -22.12 19.75 -26.75
C LYS A 320 -22.46 21.10 -27.37
N ALA A 321 -23.74 21.41 -27.51
CA ALA A 321 -24.19 22.69 -28.07
C ALA A 321 -23.85 23.88 -27.14
N VAL A 322 -24.00 23.69 -25.83
CA VAL A 322 -23.58 24.69 -24.82
C VAL A 322 -22.06 24.91 -24.88
N VAL A 323 -21.29 23.83 -24.89
CA VAL A 323 -19.82 23.90 -24.95
C VAL A 323 -19.33 24.53 -26.26
N ARG A 324 -19.98 24.27 -27.39
CA ARG A 324 -19.62 24.89 -28.70
C ARG A 324 -19.70 26.39 -28.71
N ARG A 325 -20.51 27.00 -27.84
CA ARG A 325 -20.67 28.45 -27.74
C ARG A 325 -19.63 29.12 -26.85
N LEU A 326 -18.79 28.34 -26.15
CA LEU A 326 -17.74 28.91 -25.31
C LEU A 326 -16.68 29.60 -26.18
N PRO A 327 -16.34 30.84 -25.87
CA PRO A 327 -15.19 31.53 -26.45
C PRO A 327 -13.89 30.75 -26.15
N PRO A 328 -12.86 30.93 -27.01
CA PRO A 328 -11.59 30.22 -26.81
C PRO A 328 -10.92 30.48 -25.43
N GLU A 329 -11.02 31.71 -24.91
CA GLU A 329 -10.52 32.07 -23.59
C GLU A 329 -11.22 31.36 -22.46
N ASP A 330 -12.55 31.20 -22.52
CA ASP A 330 -13.32 30.46 -21.53
C ASP A 330 -12.95 28.96 -21.60
N LEU A 331 -12.80 28.43 -22.81
CA LEU A 331 -12.39 27.03 -23.00
C LEU A 331 -11.01 26.79 -22.37
N ARG A 332 -10.02 27.66 -22.61
CA ARG A 332 -8.69 27.55 -22.00
C ARG A 332 -8.70 27.67 -20.49
N ALA A 333 -9.63 28.43 -19.91
CA ALA A 333 -9.78 28.55 -18.46
C ALA A 333 -10.40 27.30 -17.81
N VAL A 334 -11.37 26.67 -18.50
CA VAL A 334 -12.16 25.54 -17.98
C VAL A 334 -11.47 24.18 -18.21
N LEU A 335 -10.70 24.03 -19.28
CA LEU A 335 -10.07 22.76 -19.65
C LEU A 335 -9.20 22.14 -18.54
N PRO A 336 -8.31 22.89 -17.85
CA PRO A 336 -7.54 22.32 -16.76
C PRO A 336 -8.43 21.77 -15.64
N VAL A 337 -9.59 22.42 -15.38
CA VAL A 337 -10.56 21.91 -14.39
C VAL A 337 -11.21 20.62 -14.88
N ALA A 338 -11.45 20.49 -16.19
CA ALA A 338 -12.00 19.28 -16.77
C ALA A 338 -11.02 18.07 -16.73
N PHE A 339 -9.72 18.32 -16.82
CA PHE A 339 -8.67 17.28 -16.71
C PHE A 339 -8.27 16.97 -15.26
N ALA A 340 -8.60 17.86 -14.30
CA ALA A 340 -8.24 17.64 -12.90
C ALA A 340 -8.96 16.44 -12.28
N ASN A 341 -8.24 15.66 -11.50
CA ASN A 341 -8.78 14.52 -10.75
C ASN A 341 -9.55 14.92 -9.47
N GLU A 342 -9.52 16.20 -9.11
CA GLU A 342 -10.16 16.74 -7.91
C GLU A 342 -10.60 18.20 -8.15
N PRO A 343 -11.60 18.69 -7.37
CA PRO A 343 -12.01 20.08 -7.49
C PRO A 343 -10.85 21.05 -7.21
N LEU A 344 -10.70 22.08 -8.01
CA LEU A 344 -9.63 23.07 -7.92
C LEU A 344 -10.09 24.36 -7.24
N PRO A 345 -9.19 25.12 -6.57
CA PRO A 345 -9.55 26.43 -6.03
C PRO A 345 -10.02 27.39 -7.15
N LEU A 346 -10.97 28.25 -6.82
CA LEU A 346 -11.45 29.23 -7.78
C LEU A 346 -10.34 30.20 -8.25
N THR A 347 -9.39 30.49 -7.36
CA THR A 347 -8.19 31.29 -7.65
C THR A 347 -7.33 30.70 -8.75
N PHE A 348 -7.23 29.36 -8.82
CA PHE A 348 -6.49 28.67 -9.87
C PHE A 348 -7.04 29.00 -11.27
N VAL A 349 -8.37 28.98 -11.44
CA VAL A 349 -9.00 29.28 -12.76
C VAL A 349 -8.72 30.72 -13.16
N ALA A 350 -8.77 31.65 -12.21
CA ALA A 350 -8.44 33.04 -12.46
C ALA A 350 -6.95 33.30 -12.78
N GLU A 351 -6.05 32.48 -12.24
CA GLU A 351 -4.60 32.54 -12.51
C GLU A 351 -4.22 31.93 -13.85
N VAL A 352 -4.94 30.86 -14.27
CA VAL A 352 -4.66 30.13 -15.50
C VAL A 352 -4.92 30.94 -16.76
N GLU A 353 -6.05 31.63 -16.77
CA GLU A 353 -6.45 32.53 -17.87
C GLU A 353 -7.10 33.75 -17.26
N PRO A 354 -6.56 34.96 -17.45
CA PRO A 354 -7.16 36.19 -16.97
C PRO A 354 -8.48 36.44 -17.69
N LEU A 355 -9.58 36.04 -17.07
CA LEU A 355 -10.92 36.29 -17.62
C LEU A 355 -11.41 37.69 -17.23
N PRO A 356 -12.26 38.33 -18.08
CA PRO A 356 -12.93 39.58 -17.74
C PRO A 356 -13.69 39.50 -16.41
N ALA A 357 -13.79 40.63 -15.71
CA ALA A 357 -14.50 40.67 -14.43
C ALA A 357 -15.93 40.12 -14.56
N GLY A 358 -16.33 39.27 -13.66
CA GLY A 358 -17.63 38.58 -13.66
C GLY A 358 -17.72 37.31 -14.54
N ARG A 359 -16.81 37.10 -15.50
CA ARG A 359 -16.93 35.99 -16.44
C ARG A 359 -16.85 34.61 -15.74
N LEU A 360 -16.02 34.53 -14.73
CA LEU A 360 -15.92 33.31 -13.92
C LEU A 360 -17.24 32.97 -13.20
N GLN A 361 -17.94 33.99 -12.73
CA GLN A 361 -19.27 33.84 -12.13
C GLN A 361 -20.33 33.45 -13.20
N ASP A 362 -20.18 33.93 -14.42
CA ASP A 362 -21.05 33.51 -15.54
C ASP A 362 -20.84 32.04 -15.90
N LEU A 363 -19.61 31.54 -15.91
CA LEU A 363 -19.32 30.11 -16.13
C LEU A 363 -19.92 29.22 -15.04
N ILE A 364 -19.97 29.71 -13.81
CA ILE A 364 -20.65 29.02 -12.72
C ILE A 364 -22.16 29.14 -12.90
N ARG A 365 -22.68 30.31 -13.22
CA ARG A 365 -24.11 30.52 -13.42
C ARG A 365 -24.68 29.73 -14.59
N THR A 366 -23.91 29.54 -15.67
CA THR A 366 -24.33 28.77 -16.85
C THR A 366 -24.13 27.26 -16.68
N GLY A 367 -23.66 26.79 -15.52
CA GLY A 367 -23.49 25.37 -15.22
C GLY A 367 -22.30 24.69 -15.91
N ILE A 368 -21.40 25.46 -16.53
CA ILE A 368 -20.14 24.95 -17.09
C ILE A 368 -19.18 24.56 -15.96
N LEU A 369 -19.03 25.44 -14.96
CA LEU A 369 -18.31 25.17 -13.72
C LEU A 369 -19.32 24.96 -12.59
N HIS A 370 -19.09 23.93 -11.78
CA HIS A 370 -19.85 23.68 -10.57
C HIS A 370 -19.01 24.08 -9.36
N LYS A 371 -19.57 24.92 -8.48
CA LYS A 371 -18.89 25.33 -7.25
C LYS A 371 -19.25 24.39 -6.12
N THR A 372 -18.25 23.75 -5.51
CA THR A 372 -18.41 22.91 -4.33
C THR A 372 -18.65 23.76 -3.07
N LEU A 373 -19.10 23.14 -1.98
CA LEU A 373 -19.27 23.80 -0.68
C LEU A 373 -18.00 24.45 -0.14
N GLN A 374 -16.86 23.84 -0.45
CA GLN A 374 -15.55 24.34 -0.01
C GLN A 374 -15.05 25.53 -0.83
N GLY A 375 -15.89 26.05 -1.72
CA GLY A 375 -15.53 27.18 -2.60
C GLY A 375 -14.64 26.80 -3.76
N ARG A 376 -14.43 25.49 -4.00
CA ARG A 376 -13.68 24.96 -5.14
C ARG A 376 -14.58 24.80 -6.35
N VAL A 377 -14.00 24.58 -7.52
CA VAL A 377 -14.73 24.37 -8.77
C VAL A 377 -14.35 23.05 -9.40
N GLU A 378 -15.35 22.43 -10.02
CA GLU A 378 -15.22 21.22 -10.81
C GLU A 378 -16.09 21.30 -12.06
N VAL A 379 -15.89 20.43 -13.01
CA VAL A 379 -16.74 20.25 -14.18
C VAL A 379 -17.55 18.97 -14.02
N LEU A 380 -18.86 19.07 -14.09
CA LEU A 380 -19.74 17.90 -13.99
C LEU A 380 -19.52 16.95 -15.18
N GLN A 381 -19.65 15.65 -14.96
CA GLN A 381 -19.27 14.58 -15.94
C GLN A 381 -19.88 14.79 -17.32
N VAL A 382 -21.13 15.21 -17.41
CA VAL A 382 -21.83 15.45 -18.69
C VAL A 382 -21.18 16.58 -19.49
N VAL A 383 -20.86 17.69 -18.81
CA VAL A 383 -20.18 18.85 -19.42
C VAL A 383 -18.73 18.51 -19.72
N ARG A 384 -18.06 17.75 -18.82
CA ARG A 384 -16.69 17.28 -19.03
C ARG A 384 -16.57 16.48 -20.32
N SER A 385 -17.43 15.48 -20.55
CA SER A 385 -17.43 14.68 -21.78
C SER A 385 -17.61 15.54 -23.03
N ALA A 386 -18.48 16.55 -22.96
CA ALA A 386 -18.69 17.50 -24.04
C ALA A 386 -17.47 18.39 -24.29
N LEU A 387 -16.82 18.90 -23.24
CA LEU A 387 -15.59 19.67 -23.31
C LEU A 387 -14.46 18.85 -23.96
N LEU A 388 -14.20 17.65 -23.44
CA LEU A 388 -13.13 16.78 -23.94
C LEU A 388 -13.34 16.39 -25.42
N SER A 389 -14.59 16.26 -25.88
CA SER A 389 -14.87 15.98 -27.30
C SER A 389 -14.58 17.13 -28.26
N ARG A 390 -14.32 18.34 -27.74
CA ARG A 390 -13.99 19.55 -28.53
C ARG A 390 -12.50 19.85 -28.56
N VAL A 391 -11.73 19.26 -27.67
CA VAL A 391 -10.32 19.60 -27.41
C VAL A 391 -9.43 18.99 -28.47
N GLY A 392 -8.52 19.80 -29.01
CA GLY A 392 -7.43 19.32 -29.84
C GLY A 392 -6.20 18.93 -29.01
N PRO A 393 -5.24 18.21 -29.62
CA PRO A 393 -4.04 17.74 -28.90
C PRO A 393 -3.18 18.87 -28.30
N VAL A 394 -3.25 20.06 -28.85
CA VAL A 394 -2.48 21.22 -28.36
C VAL A 394 -3.08 21.76 -27.07
N GLU A 395 -4.39 21.99 -27.07
CA GLU A 395 -5.12 22.49 -25.90
C GLU A 395 -5.07 21.49 -24.75
N GLU A 396 -5.14 20.20 -25.05
CA GLU A 396 -4.99 19.12 -24.09
C GLU A 396 -3.64 19.19 -23.39
N ARG A 397 -2.54 19.23 -24.14
CA ARG A 397 -1.18 19.36 -23.61
C ARG A 397 -1.02 20.62 -22.76
N GLU A 398 -1.52 21.76 -23.21
CA GLU A 398 -1.44 23.00 -22.44
C GLU A 398 -2.21 22.89 -21.11
N ALA A 399 -3.39 22.30 -21.11
CA ALA A 399 -4.19 22.11 -19.91
C ALA A 399 -3.45 21.22 -18.88
N HIS A 400 -2.85 20.12 -19.32
CA HIS A 400 -2.03 19.25 -18.47
C HIS A 400 -0.78 19.98 -17.93
N LEU A 401 -0.09 20.79 -18.73
CA LEU A 401 1.06 21.56 -18.25
C LEU A 401 0.69 22.61 -17.20
N ARG A 402 -0.48 23.24 -17.34
CA ARG A 402 -1.00 24.19 -16.33
C ARG A 402 -1.32 23.49 -15.02
N LEU A 403 -1.91 22.29 -15.06
CA LEU A 403 -2.13 21.45 -13.89
C LEU A 403 -0.80 21.00 -13.24
N ALA A 404 0.18 20.60 -14.04
CA ALA A 404 1.50 20.27 -13.52
C ALA A 404 2.16 21.47 -12.81
N GLY A 405 1.96 22.68 -13.34
CA GLY A 405 2.36 23.94 -12.72
C GLY A 405 1.67 24.19 -11.38
N TYR A 406 0.36 23.92 -11.30
CA TYR A 406 -0.39 24.03 -10.04
C TYR A 406 0.11 23.03 -8.99
N TYR A 407 0.21 21.75 -9.34
CA TYR A 407 0.69 20.72 -8.40
C TYR A 407 2.16 20.89 -8.00
N SER A 408 2.93 21.71 -8.73
CA SER A 408 4.30 22.03 -8.34
C SER A 408 4.40 22.90 -7.07
N ARG A 409 3.28 23.49 -6.65
CA ARG A 409 3.19 24.33 -5.44
C ARG A 409 3.09 23.52 -4.15
N SER A 410 3.01 22.18 -4.24
CA SER A 410 2.87 21.29 -3.10
C SER A 410 3.87 20.16 -3.15
N HIS A 411 4.38 19.79 -1.97
CA HIS A 411 5.34 18.69 -1.79
C HIS A 411 4.69 17.42 -1.24
N ARG A 412 3.36 17.41 -1.10
CA ARG A 412 2.64 16.19 -0.74
C ARG A 412 2.85 15.13 -1.79
N ALA A 413 2.98 13.88 -1.33
CA ALA A 413 3.26 12.75 -2.22
C ALA A 413 2.23 12.62 -3.35
N GLU A 414 0.95 12.85 -3.05
CA GLU A 414 -0.13 12.85 -4.02
C GLU A 414 0.04 13.97 -5.06
N SER A 415 0.40 15.17 -4.64
CA SER A 415 0.64 16.30 -5.56
C SER A 415 1.87 16.07 -6.44
N VAL A 416 2.91 15.45 -5.91
CA VAL A 416 4.09 15.05 -6.70
C VAL A 416 3.70 14.01 -7.77
N ARG A 417 2.84 13.05 -7.42
CA ARG A 417 2.33 12.07 -8.38
C ARG A 417 1.46 12.73 -9.45
N GLU A 418 0.48 13.54 -9.07
CA GLU A 418 -0.38 14.26 -10.03
C GLU A 418 0.46 15.13 -10.96
N ARG A 419 1.44 15.86 -10.41
CA ARG A 419 2.39 16.61 -11.21
C ARG A 419 3.12 15.74 -12.22
N PHE A 420 3.60 14.57 -11.79
CA PHE A 420 4.29 13.63 -12.68
C PHE A 420 3.38 13.15 -13.80
N LEU A 421 2.16 12.71 -13.48
CA LEU A 421 1.19 12.25 -14.47
C LEU A 421 0.86 13.36 -15.48
N HIS A 422 0.57 14.56 -15.01
CA HIS A 422 0.27 15.68 -15.90
C HIS A 422 1.48 16.17 -16.71
N LEU A 423 2.71 15.97 -16.25
CA LEU A 423 3.90 16.24 -17.08
C LEU A 423 4.05 15.20 -18.21
N VAL A 424 3.67 13.95 -17.96
CA VAL A 424 3.69 12.89 -18.97
C VAL A 424 2.61 13.14 -20.01
N GLU A 425 1.36 13.39 -19.62
CA GLU A 425 0.23 13.69 -20.53
C GLU A 425 0.46 15.02 -21.29
N GLY A 426 1.10 15.98 -20.65
CA GLY A 426 1.50 17.25 -21.28
C GLY A 426 2.76 17.16 -22.14
N GLU A 427 3.25 15.94 -22.43
CA GLU A 427 4.43 15.66 -23.27
C GLU A 427 5.71 16.39 -22.81
N SER A 428 5.77 16.80 -21.55
CA SER A 428 6.98 17.41 -20.95
C SER A 428 7.92 16.34 -20.38
N TRP A 429 8.30 15.37 -21.20
CA TRP A 429 8.94 14.12 -20.80
C TRP A 429 10.28 14.33 -20.08
N ARG A 430 11.07 15.32 -20.51
CA ARG A 430 12.34 15.63 -19.82
C ARG A 430 12.11 16.15 -18.39
N THR A 431 11.10 16.99 -18.21
CA THR A 431 10.74 17.53 -16.90
C THR A 431 10.17 16.43 -16.00
N ALA A 432 9.35 15.53 -16.56
CA ALA A 432 8.84 14.36 -15.85
C ALA A 432 9.99 13.45 -15.35
N ALA A 433 10.96 13.15 -16.22
CA ALA A 433 12.14 12.34 -15.84
C ALA A 433 13.02 13.03 -14.80
N GLN A 434 13.17 14.36 -14.85
CA GLN A 434 13.88 15.13 -13.83
C GLN A 434 13.16 15.12 -12.49
N LEU A 435 11.82 15.20 -12.51
CA LEU A 435 11.00 15.09 -11.29
C LEU A 435 11.19 13.73 -10.63
N LEU A 436 11.12 12.64 -11.40
CA LEU A 436 11.43 11.29 -10.91
C LEU A 436 12.80 11.24 -10.23
N GLY A 437 13.82 11.82 -10.85
CA GLY A 437 15.16 11.82 -10.29
C GLY A 437 15.31 12.57 -8.96
N ARG A 438 14.47 13.57 -8.72
CA ARG A 438 14.46 14.36 -7.48
C ARG A 438 13.55 13.79 -6.40
N GLN A 439 12.42 13.18 -6.81
CA GLN A 439 11.33 12.80 -5.92
C GLN A 439 11.02 11.29 -5.97
N GLU A 440 11.98 10.46 -6.40
CA GLU A 440 11.83 9.01 -6.51
C GLU A 440 11.26 8.38 -5.22
N ARG A 441 11.87 8.70 -4.07
CA ARG A 441 11.43 8.16 -2.77
C ARG A 441 9.99 8.54 -2.42
N VAL A 442 9.58 9.75 -2.79
CA VAL A 442 8.21 10.24 -2.54
C VAL A 442 7.21 9.47 -3.40
N ILE A 443 7.55 9.26 -4.67
CA ILE A 443 6.72 8.51 -5.63
C ILE A 443 6.64 7.03 -5.22
N LEU A 444 7.76 6.41 -4.84
CA LEU A 444 7.78 5.03 -4.37
C LEU A 444 6.99 4.81 -3.07
N ARG A 445 6.93 5.81 -2.18
CA ARG A 445 6.10 5.75 -0.96
C ARG A 445 4.60 5.65 -1.24
N LEU A 446 4.13 6.15 -2.37
CA LEU A 446 2.73 6.02 -2.78
C LEU A 446 2.36 4.58 -3.18
N GLY A 447 3.36 3.74 -3.37
CA GLY A 447 3.21 2.36 -3.77
C GLY A 447 2.84 2.18 -5.23
N TYR A 448 2.59 0.93 -5.58
CA TYR A 448 2.20 0.56 -6.93
C TYR A 448 0.82 1.13 -7.30
N SER A 449 0.70 1.65 -8.51
CA SER A 449 -0.59 1.88 -9.17
C SER A 449 -0.42 1.65 -10.67
N GLU A 450 -1.42 1.06 -11.30
CA GLU A 450 -1.37 0.75 -12.74
C GLU A 450 -1.23 2.02 -13.59
N THR A 451 -1.90 3.11 -13.20
CA THR A 451 -1.75 4.41 -13.88
C THR A 451 -0.32 4.94 -13.82
N LEU A 452 0.34 4.83 -12.67
CA LEU A 452 1.74 5.23 -12.52
C LEU A 452 2.66 4.33 -13.34
N ARG A 453 2.42 3.03 -13.35
CA ARG A 453 3.18 2.06 -14.17
C ARG A 453 3.04 2.35 -15.66
N GLN A 454 1.83 2.60 -16.13
CA GLN A 454 1.57 2.97 -17.54
C GLN A 454 2.27 4.27 -17.93
N ALA A 455 2.22 5.29 -17.09
CA ALA A 455 2.93 6.54 -17.30
C ALA A 455 4.46 6.34 -17.35
N LEU A 456 5.04 5.52 -16.47
CA LEU A 456 6.46 5.16 -16.50
C LEU A 456 6.83 4.39 -17.76
N ARG A 457 6.03 3.39 -18.15
CA ARG A 457 6.22 2.63 -19.41
C ARG A 457 6.15 3.53 -20.63
N HIS A 458 5.14 4.40 -20.71
CA HIS A 458 5.02 5.36 -21.79
C HIS A 458 6.24 6.28 -21.85
N LEU A 459 6.63 6.87 -20.72
CA LEU A 459 7.79 7.73 -20.61
C LEU A 459 9.09 7.01 -21.03
N ALA A 460 9.25 5.73 -20.66
CA ALA A 460 10.37 4.92 -21.10
C ALA A 460 10.37 4.62 -22.61
N THR A 461 9.22 4.64 -23.28
CA THR A 461 9.16 4.46 -24.76
C THR A 461 9.52 5.74 -25.51
N VAL A 462 9.09 6.90 -25.03
CA VAL A 462 9.27 8.19 -25.72
C VAL A 462 10.62 8.85 -25.45
N LEU A 463 11.26 8.57 -24.31
CA LEU A 463 12.56 9.10 -24.01
C LEU A 463 13.67 8.45 -24.87
N PRO A 464 14.64 9.21 -25.38
CA PRO A 464 15.80 8.64 -26.03
C PRO A 464 16.64 7.82 -25.03
N ARG A 465 17.42 6.85 -25.57
CA ARG A 465 18.37 6.08 -24.74
C ARG A 465 19.30 7.02 -23.98
N GLY A 466 19.56 6.71 -22.71
CA GLY A 466 20.44 7.49 -21.87
C GLY A 466 19.94 7.58 -20.43
N GLN A 467 20.64 8.36 -19.60
CA GLN A 467 20.45 8.40 -18.14
C GLN A 467 19.01 8.71 -17.68
N ALA A 468 18.29 9.56 -18.41
CA ALA A 468 16.90 9.88 -18.06
C ALA A 468 15.98 8.66 -18.19
N ARG A 469 16.10 7.92 -19.30
CA ARG A 469 15.34 6.69 -19.54
C ARG A 469 15.73 5.57 -18.59
N VAL A 470 17.03 5.40 -18.36
CA VAL A 470 17.55 4.44 -17.35
C VAL A 470 16.92 4.68 -15.99
N ARG A 471 16.86 5.92 -15.55
CA ARG A 471 16.25 6.27 -14.24
C ARG A 471 14.78 5.90 -14.20
N VAL A 472 14.02 6.16 -15.27
CA VAL A 472 12.60 5.77 -15.36
C VAL A 472 12.45 4.26 -15.22
N LEU A 473 13.28 3.47 -15.92
CA LEU A 473 13.26 2.00 -15.87
C LEU A 473 13.63 1.47 -14.46
N LEU A 474 14.58 2.09 -13.77
CA LEU A 474 14.97 1.70 -12.41
C LEU A 474 13.85 2.01 -11.38
N VAL A 475 13.13 3.13 -11.56
CA VAL A 475 11.96 3.43 -10.73
C VAL A 475 10.83 2.44 -10.99
N GLU A 476 10.57 2.09 -12.26
CA GLU A 476 9.61 1.03 -12.64
C GLU A 476 10.00 -0.31 -11.97
N ALA A 477 11.27 -0.71 -12.07
CA ALA A 477 11.78 -1.94 -11.45
C ALA A 477 11.60 -1.94 -9.91
N SER A 478 11.84 -0.79 -9.27
CA SER A 478 11.64 -0.63 -7.82
C SER A 478 10.17 -0.76 -7.41
N LEU A 479 9.24 -0.23 -8.21
CA LEU A 479 7.80 -0.39 -7.99
C LEU A 479 7.36 -1.85 -8.16
N LEU A 480 7.83 -2.52 -9.22
CA LEU A 480 7.52 -3.92 -9.49
C LEU A 480 8.05 -4.83 -8.39
N ARG A 481 9.28 -4.59 -7.90
CA ARG A 481 9.85 -5.32 -6.77
C ARG A 481 9.01 -5.15 -5.50
N ALA A 482 8.58 -3.93 -5.20
CA ALA A 482 7.73 -3.65 -4.05
C ALA A 482 6.36 -4.35 -4.14
N HIS A 483 5.87 -4.57 -5.37
CA HIS A 483 4.64 -5.31 -5.66
C HIS A 483 4.84 -6.83 -5.75
N SER A 484 6.09 -7.31 -5.60
CA SER A 484 6.50 -8.71 -5.76
C SER A 484 6.45 -9.25 -7.20
N ASP A 485 6.37 -8.39 -8.20
CA ASP A 485 6.46 -8.75 -9.62
C ASP A 485 7.93 -8.89 -10.04
N TYR A 486 8.64 -9.83 -9.43
CA TYR A 486 10.09 -9.99 -9.56
C TYR A 486 10.53 -10.26 -11.01
N ALA A 487 9.76 -11.02 -11.78
CA ALA A 487 10.07 -11.33 -13.17
C ALA A 487 10.02 -10.06 -14.05
N GLU A 488 9.00 -9.23 -13.93
CA GLU A 488 8.91 -7.96 -14.64
C GLU A 488 9.97 -6.95 -14.18
N ALA A 489 10.30 -6.95 -12.88
CA ALA A 489 11.40 -6.13 -12.34
C ALA A 489 12.75 -6.49 -12.98
N ILE A 490 13.04 -7.78 -13.19
CA ILE A 490 14.23 -8.25 -13.90
C ILE A 490 14.25 -7.71 -15.35
N VAL A 491 13.12 -7.76 -16.05
CA VAL A 491 13.01 -7.23 -17.42
C VAL A 491 13.29 -5.72 -17.44
N ALA A 492 12.77 -4.97 -16.47
CA ALA A 492 13.01 -3.52 -16.38
C ALA A 492 14.49 -3.21 -16.11
N HIS A 493 15.17 -3.96 -15.22
CA HIS A 493 16.61 -3.84 -14.99
C HIS A 493 17.42 -4.17 -16.23
N ARG A 494 17.09 -5.22 -16.98
CA ARG A 494 17.78 -5.57 -18.25
C ARG A 494 17.66 -4.48 -19.29
N ARG A 495 16.47 -3.87 -19.41
CA ARG A 495 16.29 -2.68 -20.28
C ARG A 495 17.14 -1.51 -19.80
N ALA A 496 17.22 -1.25 -18.51
CA ALA A 496 18.04 -0.19 -17.94
C ALA A 496 19.52 -0.41 -18.25
N ILE A 497 20.01 -1.65 -18.19
CA ILE A 497 21.37 -2.02 -18.58
C ILE A 497 21.60 -1.70 -20.08
N GLY A 498 20.69 -2.15 -20.96
CA GLY A 498 20.81 -1.90 -22.42
C GLY A 498 20.74 -0.43 -22.82
N ASP A 499 20.12 0.42 -22.00
CA ASP A 499 19.98 1.87 -22.24
C ASP A 499 21.01 2.74 -21.50
N SER A 500 21.88 2.13 -20.67
CA SER A 500 22.85 2.86 -19.82
C SER A 500 24.04 3.46 -20.57
N ASN A 501 24.12 3.29 -21.90
CA ASN A 501 25.26 3.76 -22.71
C ASN A 501 26.61 3.33 -22.14
N ASP A 502 26.73 2.05 -21.79
CA ASP A 502 27.93 1.43 -21.22
C ASP A 502 28.35 2.03 -19.84
N ASP A 503 27.42 2.63 -19.08
CA ASP A 503 27.71 3.02 -17.70
C ASP A 503 27.91 1.77 -16.82
N PRO A 504 29.14 1.41 -16.46
CA PRO A 504 29.45 0.19 -15.74
C PRO A 504 28.89 0.20 -14.32
N ARG A 505 28.64 1.38 -13.77
CA ARG A 505 28.06 1.52 -12.42
C ARG A 505 26.60 1.10 -12.41
N THR A 506 25.81 1.64 -13.31
CA THR A 506 24.38 1.30 -13.44
C THR A 506 24.20 -0.17 -13.84
N ALA A 507 25.01 -0.66 -14.78
CA ALA A 507 24.96 -2.07 -15.18
C ALA A 507 25.26 -3.00 -14.01
N CYS A 508 26.34 -2.74 -13.27
CA CYS A 508 26.74 -3.53 -12.12
C CYS A 508 25.66 -3.53 -11.00
N GLU A 509 25.14 -2.35 -10.63
CA GLU A 509 24.11 -2.23 -9.61
C GLU A 509 22.81 -2.97 -10.02
N SER A 510 22.45 -2.91 -11.30
CA SER A 510 21.30 -3.63 -11.85
C SER A 510 21.52 -5.14 -11.84
N HIS A 511 22.69 -5.65 -12.26
CA HIS A 511 22.98 -7.09 -12.21
C HIS A 511 22.95 -7.63 -10.78
N LEU A 512 23.54 -6.92 -9.81
CA LEU A 512 23.48 -7.31 -8.39
C LEU A 512 22.06 -7.32 -7.85
N THR A 513 21.21 -6.37 -8.28
CA THR A 513 19.80 -6.36 -7.90
C THR A 513 19.04 -7.52 -8.55
N ILE A 514 19.33 -7.85 -9.82
CA ILE A 514 18.77 -9.02 -10.51
C ILE A 514 19.14 -10.33 -9.79
N VAL A 515 20.37 -10.45 -9.26
CA VAL A 515 20.73 -11.61 -8.42
C VAL A 515 19.79 -11.75 -7.24
N ASP A 516 19.55 -10.66 -6.51
CA ASP A 516 18.62 -10.66 -5.37
C ASP A 516 17.18 -11.06 -5.78
N LEU A 517 16.70 -10.55 -6.92
CA LEU A 517 15.39 -10.91 -7.47
C LEU A 517 15.31 -12.41 -7.86
N TYR A 518 16.37 -12.98 -8.46
CA TYR A 518 16.41 -14.41 -8.75
C TYR A 518 16.47 -15.28 -7.48
N LEU A 519 17.15 -14.81 -6.42
CA LEU A 519 17.12 -15.49 -5.11
C LEU A 519 15.72 -15.49 -4.50
N HIS A 520 14.94 -14.41 -4.66
CA HIS A 520 13.52 -14.38 -4.28
C HIS A 520 12.67 -15.37 -5.10
N LEU A 521 12.98 -15.54 -6.39
CA LEU A 521 12.33 -16.52 -7.28
C LEU A 521 12.87 -17.95 -7.10
N ARG A 522 13.84 -18.19 -6.21
CA ARG A 522 14.53 -19.47 -6.01
C ARG A 522 15.23 -20.01 -7.27
N GLN A 523 15.61 -19.16 -8.19
CA GLN A 523 16.34 -19.47 -9.41
C GLN A 523 17.84 -19.30 -9.20
N LEU A 524 18.47 -20.26 -8.53
CA LEU A 524 19.85 -20.15 -8.06
C LEU A 524 20.86 -20.12 -9.21
N GLU A 525 20.66 -20.91 -10.25
CA GLU A 525 21.59 -20.96 -11.39
C GLU A 525 21.59 -19.64 -12.18
N GLU A 526 20.40 -19.04 -12.36
CA GLU A 526 20.26 -17.74 -12.98
C GLU A 526 20.93 -16.64 -12.12
N ALA A 527 20.73 -16.70 -10.80
CA ALA A 527 21.38 -15.80 -9.86
C ALA A 527 22.90 -15.87 -9.96
N ARG A 528 23.48 -17.07 -10.05
CA ARG A 528 24.93 -17.29 -10.22
C ARG A 528 25.46 -16.73 -11.54
N ARG A 529 24.72 -16.93 -12.65
CA ARG A 529 25.09 -16.40 -13.97
C ARG A 529 25.14 -14.88 -13.96
N GLU A 530 24.08 -14.25 -13.42
CA GLU A 530 24.01 -12.79 -13.30
C GLU A 530 25.12 -12.24 -12.40
N PHE A 531 25.43 -12.93 -11.30
CA PHE A 531 26.51 -12.55 -10.42
C PHE A 531 27.88 -12.63 -11.11
N THR A 532 28.12 -13.66 -11.92
CA THR A 532 29.35 -13.80 -12.72
C THR A 532 29.46 -12.65 -13.73
N THR A 533 28.33 -12.27 -14.35
CA THR A 533 28.28 -11.10 -15.24
C THR A 533 28.61 -9.81 -14.48
N ALA A 534 27.99 -9.61 -13.31
CA ALA A 534 28.32 -8.45 -12.47
C ALA A 534 29.82 -8.40 -12.12
N LYS A 535 30.41 -9.55 -11.76
CA LYS A 535 31.85 -9.66 -11.46
C LYS A 535 32.73 -9.24 -12.63
N SER A 536 32.38 -9.60 -13.86
CA SER A 536 33.17 -9.24 -15.05
C SER A 536 33.20 -7.74 -15.33
N LEU A 537 32.16 -6.99 -14.86
CA LEU A 537 32.09 -5.53 -14.97
C LEU A 537 33.00 -4.80 -13.96
N GLY A 538 33.48 -5.52 -12.94
CA GLY A 538 34.24 -4.94 -11.83
C GLY A 538 33.34 -4.12 -10.88
N ALA A 539 33.95 -3.53 -9.85
CA ALA A 539 33.25 -2.69 -8.87
C ALA A 539 33.61 -1.20 -9.08
N PRO A 540 32.89 -0.49 -9.96
CA PRO A 540 33.24 0.88 -10.36
C PRO A 540 33.07 1.93 -9.25
N SER A 541 32.50 1.55 -8.11
CA SER A 541 32.41 2.43 -6.94
C SER A 541 32.68 1.70 -5.63
N ARG A 542 33.11 2.46 -4.61
CA ARG A 542 33.35 1.91 -3.28
C ARG A 542 32.13 1.29 -2.61
N ARG A 543 30.96 1.88 -2.83
CA ARG A 543 29.67 1.36 -2.33
C ARG A 543 29.34 0.02 -3.00
N LEU A 544 29.62 -0.11 -4.30
CA LEU A 544 29.35 -1.36 -5.02
C LEU A 544 30.23 -2.51 -4.52
N LYS A 545 31.46 -2.26 -4.04
CA LYS A 545 32.27 -3.30 -3.40
C LYS A 545 31.56 -3.94 -2.21
N ALA A 546 30.95 -3.11 -1.35
CA ALA A 546 30.18 -3.63 -0.23
C ALA A 546 28.93 -4.41 -0.69
N PHE A 547 28.29 -3.94 -1.76
CA PHE A 547 27.13 -4.64 -2.33
C PHE A 547 27.51 -5.98 -2.98
N TYR A 548 28.69 -6.08 -3.60
CA TYR A 548 29.24 -7.34 -4.10
C TYR A 548 29.40 -8.36 -2.99
N SER A 549 30.15 -8.03 -1.93
CA SER A 549 30.35 -8.95 -0.81
C SER A 549 29.04 -9.34 -0.14
N LEU A 550 28.07 -8.42 -0.04
CA LEU A 550 26.73 -8.72 0.47
C LEU A 550 26.01 -9.74 -0.43
N THR A 551 26.12 -9.60 -1.75
CA THR A 551 25.48 -10.51 -2.72
C THR A 551 26.15 -11.89 -2.70
N GLU A 552 27.49 -11.96 -2.57
CA GLU A 552 28.23 -13.21 -2.38
C GLU A 552 27.79 -13.95 -1.11
N ALA A 553 27.64 -13.20 -0.03
CA ALA A 553 27.12 -13.75 1.23
C ALA A 553 25.74 -14.37 1.07
N ARG A 554 24.82 -13.68 0.37
CA ARG A 554 23.45 -14.18 0.10
C ARG A 554 23.45 -15.43 -0.77
N LEU A 555 24.28 -15.47 -1.80
CA LEU A 555 24.46 -16.65 -2.65
C LEU A 555 25.01 -17.84 -1.86
N ALA A 556 26.03 -17.64 -1.03
CA ALA A 556 26.58 -18.67 -0.16
C ALA A 556 25.51 -19.20 0.82
N ALA A 557 24.78 -18.29 1.46
CA ALA A 557 23.68 -18.64 2.37
C ALA A 557 22.57 -19.45 1.67
N SER A 558 22.24 -19.09 0.42
CA SER A 558 21.18 -19.78 -0.34
C SER A 558 21.50 -21.22 -0.72
N VAL A 559 22.79 -21.59 -0.77
CA VAL A 559 23.27 -22.98 -0.96
C VAL A 559 23.59 -23.70 0.35
N GLY A 560 23.39 -23.03 1.49
CA GLY A 560 23.66 -23.62 2.81
C GLY A 560 25.14 -23.53 3.25
N ASP A 561 26.03 -22.90 2.45
CA ASP A 561 27.41 -22.63 2.85
C ASP A 561 27.47 -21.41 3.79
N ASN A 562 27.07 -21.68 5.02
CA ASN A 562 26.96 -20.65 6.04
C ASN A 562 28.32 -20.14 6.55
N GLN A 563 29.40 -20.96 6.44
CA GLN A 563 30.73 -20.50 6.81
C GLN A 563 31.22 -19.42 5.84
N LEU A 564 31.10 -19.71 4.56
CA LEU A 564 31.46 -18.75 3.52
C LEU A 564 30.57 -17.50 3.57
N ALA A 565 29.25 -17.67 3.82
CA ALA A 565 28.31 -16.57 3.97
C ALA A 565 28.73 -15.64 5.11
N LEU A 566 29.15 -16.16 6.27
CA LEU A 566 29.60 -15.38 7.41
C LEU A 566 30.83 -14.52 7.08
N VAL A 567 31.81 -15.08 6.38
CA VAL A 567 33.01 -14.36 5.95
C VAL A 567 32.61 -13.16 5.06
N HIS A 568 31.76 -13.40 4.08
CA HIS A 568 31.33 -12.35 3.16
C HIS A 568 30.39 -11.33 3.81
N TYR A 569 29.54 -11.69 4.76
CA TYR A 569 28.74 -10.70 5.51
C TYR A 569 29.64 -9.79 6.35
N GLN A 570 30.66 -10.34 6.98
CA GLN A 570 31.65 -9.54 7.73
C GLN A 570 32.39 -8.57 6.83
N GLU A 571 32.91 -9.05 5.70
CA GLU A 571 33.60 -8.20 4.72
C GLU A 571 32.67 -7.09 4.19
N ALA A 572 31.43 -7.45 3.81
CA ALA A 572 30.44 -6.49 3.34
C ALA A 572 30.14 -5.41 4.39
N PHE A 573 30.02 -5.80 5.66
CA PHE A 573 29.80 -4.88 6.76
C PHE A 573 30.95 -3.92 6.97
N GLU A 574 32.20 -4.41 6.97
CA GLU A 574 33.40 -3.57 7.11
C GLU A 574 33.51 -2.57 5.95
N LEU A 575 33.27 -3.03 4.71
CA LEU A 575 33.25 -2.16 3.54
C LEU A 575 32.12 -1.12 3.61
N ALA A 576 30.93 -1.52 4.03
CA ALA A 576 29.77 -0.61 4.16
C ALA A 576 30.07 0.49 5.21
N ARG A 577 30.65 0.14 6.36
CA ARG A 577 31.07 1.10 7.37
C ARG A 577 32.17 2.04 6.85
N ARG A 578 33.21 1.47 6.24
CA ARG A 578 34.37 2.24 5.69
C ARG A 578 33.90 3.25 4.64
N PHE A 579 32.89 2.93 3.85
CA PHE A 579 32.42 3.76 2.75
C PHE A 579 31.14 4.56 3.07
N ASN A 580 30.77 4.62 4.34
CA ASN A 580 29.60 5.38 4.85
C ASN A 580 28.29 5.00 4.12
N ALA A 581 28.02 3.69 4.04
CA ALA A 581 26.80 3.11 3.49
C ALA A 581 25.99 2.42 4.63
N PRO A 582 25.36 3.20 5.53
CA PRO A 582 24.73 2.67 6.72
C PRO A 582 23.56 1.75 6.43
N ASP A 583 22.86 1.95 5.32
CA ASP A 583 21.79 1.09 4.83
C ASP A 583 22.25 -0.33 4.51
N LEU A 584 23.43 -0.48 3.87
CA LEU A 584 24.02 -1.78 3.62
C LEU A 584 24.63 -2.38 4.91
N ALA A 585 25.20 -1.55 5.78
CA ALA A 585 25.80 -2.03 7.01
C ALA A 585 24.76 -2.72 7.93
N VAL A 586 23.59 -2.11 8.13
CA VAL A 586 22.52 -2.71 8.96
C VAL A 586 21.93 -3.95 8.32
N GLU A 587 21.87 -4.00 6.99
CA GLU A 587 21.41 -5.16 6.23
C GLU A 587 22.36 -6.36 6.36
N CYS A 588 23.67 -6.10 6.32
CA CYS A 588 24.70 -7.12 6.58
C CYS A 588 24.57 -7.69 7.99
N ILE A 589 24.39 -6.84 9.01
CA ILE A 589 24.24 -7.30 10.40
C ILE A 589 22.99 -8.15 10.57
N ALA A 590 21.86 -7.75 9.99
CA ALA A 590 20.62 -8.51 10.13
C ALA A 590 20.75 -9.92 9.53
N ALA A 591 21.34 -10.03 8.34
CA ALA A 591 21.57 -11.31 7.68
C ALA A 591 22.66 -12.13 8.42
N TRP A 592 23.71 -11.51 8.88
CA TRP A 592 24.77 -12.18 9.66
C TRP A 592 24.23 -12.74 10.98
N ALA A 593 23.52 -11.94 11.77
CA ALA A 593 22.92 -12.36 13.03
C ALA A 593 22.00 -13.57 12.86
N SER A 594 21.20 -13.62 11.78
CA SER A 594 20.30 -14.74 11.49
C SER A 594 21.00 -16.08 11.21
N ILE A 595 22.29 -16.04 10.82
CA ILE A 595 23.10 -17.25 10.58
C ILE A 595 23.86 -17.68 11.84
N VAL A 596 24.35 -16.71 12.62
CA VAL A 596 25.17 -16.98 13.82
C VAL A 596 24.32 -17.51 14.96
N GLU A 597 23.12 -16.99 15.13
CA GLU A 597 22.23 -17.30 16.24
C GLU A 597 21.89 -18.82 16.35
N PRO A 598 21.45 -19.53 15.31
CA PRO A 598 21.10 -20.96 15.42
C PRO A 598 22.28 -21.90 15.67
N ARG A 599 23.53 -21.38 15.59
CA ARG A 599 24.78 -22.17 15.77
C ARG A 599 25.44 -21.97 17.12
N GLY A 600 24.68 -21.55 18.12
CA GLY A 600 25.21 -21.31 19.46
C GLY A 600 25.88 -19.95 19.63
N GLY A 601 25.87 -19.08 18.61
CA GLY A 601 26.39 -17.71 18.65
C GLY A 601 25.41 -16.67 19.21
N ARG A 602 24.48 -17.08 20.05
CA ARG A 602 23.36 -16.26 20.54
C ARG A 602 23.77 -14.97 21.20
N GLU A 603 24.78 -15.04 22.08
CA GLU A 603 25.31 -13.83 22.76
C GLU A 603 25.97 -12.86 21.77
N VAL A 604 26.65 -13.39 20.76
CA VAL A 604 27.25 -12.58 19.70
C VAL A 604 26.16 -11.91 18.87
N ALA A 605 25.14 -12.68 18.48
CA ALA A 605 23.99 -12.15 17.74
C ALA A 605 23.26 -11.06 18.55
N LEU A 606 23.02 -11.26 19.83
CA LEU A 606 22.37 -10.28 20.72
C LEU A 606 23.17 -8.98 20.82
N ARG A 607 24.49 -9.04 20.90
CA ARG A 607 25.34 -7.84 20.89
C ARG A 607 25.29 -7.10 19.57
N MET A 608 25.44 -7.83 18.46
CA MET A 608 25.38 -7.26 17.09
C MET A 608 24.03 -6.56 16.85
N ILE A 609 22.93 -7.18 17.26
CA ILE A 609 21.58 -6.62 17.11
C ILE A 609 21.43 -5.35 17.94
N SER A 610 21.91 -5.36 19.20
CA SER A 610 21.81 -4.21 20.09
C SER A 610 22.55 -2.98 19.56
N GLU A 611 23.68 -3.21 18.88
CA GLU A 611 24.46 -2.14 18.23
C GLU A 611 23.81 -1.65 16.92
N ALA A 612 23.19 -2.54 16.14
CA ALA A 612 22.62 -2.23 14.86
C ALA A 612 21.23 -1.57 14.90
N LEU A 613 20.42 -1.89 15.89
CA LEU A 613 19.02 -1.42 15.98
C LEU A 613 18.86 0.11 15.98
N PRO A 614 19.65 0.90 16.74
CA PRO A 614 19.55 2.37 16.70
C PRO A 614 19.82 2.93 15.31
N GLU A 615 20.80 2.37 14.62
CA GLU A 615 21.20 2.79 13.29
C GLU A 615 20.16 2.39 12.25
N ALA A 616 19.62 1.16 12.32
CA ALA A 616 18.55 0.69 11.43
C ALA A 616 17.29 1.58 11.54
N ARG A 617 16.92 1.96 12.77
CA ARG A 617 15.82 2.91 13.02
C ARG A 617 16.13 4.29 12.45
N ARG A 618 17.37 4.78 12.58
CA ARG A 618 17.82 6.08 12.05
C ARG A 618 17.79 6.13 10.51
N VAL A 619 18.18 5.03 9.86
CA VAL A 619 18.14 4.90 8.39
C VAL A 619 16.71 4.75 7.87
N GLY A 620 15.76 4.37 8.76
CA GLY A 620 14.35 4.16 8.40
C GLY A 620 14.07 2.83 7.70
N ARG A 621 14.99 1.84 7.83
CA ARG A 621 14.83 0.49 7.27
C ARG A 621 14.05 -0.39 8.25
N MET A 622 12.74 -0.15 8.36
CA MET A 622 11.87 -0.88 9.28
C MET A 622 11.81 -2.39 8.98
N ASP A 623 11.94 -2.79 7.72
CA ASP A 623 12.10 -4.20 7.33
C ASP A 623 13.31 -4.86 8.04
N VAL A 624 14.45 -4.16 8.05
CA VAL A 624 15.67 -4.61 8.76
C VAL A 624 15.48 -4.58 10.27
N VAL A 625 14.85 -3.54 10.81
CA VAL A 625 14.55 -3.43 12.25
C VAL A 625 13.74 -4.63 12.74
N PHE A 626 12.66 -4.99 12.05
CA PHE A 626 11.85 -6.14 12.43
C PHE A 626 12.60 -7.47 12.29
N ASN A 627 13.41 -7.63 11.24
CA ASN A 627 14.23 -8.83 11.10
C ASN A 627 15.23 -8.97 12.26
N LEU A 628 15.88 -7.88 12.68
CA LEU A 628 16.76 -7.86 13.84
C LEU A 628 16.01 -8.23 15.13
N LEU A 629 14.83 -7.67 15.35
CA LEU A 629 14.00 -7.96 16.52
C LEU A 629 13.52 -9.42 16.53
N LEU A 630 13.14 -9.98 15.37
CA LEU A 630 12.75 -11.40 15.26
C LEU A 630 13.89 -12.35 15.63
N VAL A 631 15.11 -12.06 15.13
CA VAL A 631 16.30 -12.86 15.50
C VAL A 631 16.59 -12.73 17.00
N ARG A 632 16.46 -11.52 17.57
CA ARG A 632 16.67 -11.29 19.01
C ARG A 632 15.65 -12.01 19.87
N ALA A 633 14.38 -11.97 19.50
CA ALA A 633 13.31 -12.67 20.21
C ALA A 633 13.50 -14.19 20.20
N ARG A 634 13.93 -14.74 19.05
CA ARG A 634 14.27 -16.17 18.95
C ARG A 634 15.47 -16.51 19.85
N ALA A 635 16.52 -15.71 19.84
CA ALA A 635 17.67 -15.89 20.71
C ALA A 635 17.30 -15.84 22.19
N TYR A 636 16.35 -14.96 22.58
CA TYR A 636 15.82 -14.92 23.96
C TYR A 636 15.07 -16.20 24.33
N ALA A 637 14.20 -16.72 23.45
CA ALA A 637 13.50 -17.97 23.70
C ALA A 637 14.45 -19.14 23.90
N GLU A 638 15.51 -19.23 23.09
CA GLU A 638 16.48 -20.33 23.16
C GLU A 638 17.40 -20.28 24.40
N ILE A 639 17.57 -19.11 25.06
CA ILE A 639 18.29 -19.00 26.33
C ILE A 639 17.34 -19.07 27.54
N GLY A 640 16.06 -19.44 27.33
CA GLY A 640 15.07 -19.57 28.40
C GLY A 640 14.52 -18.24 28.95
N ARG A 641 14.68 -17.14 28.19
CA ARG A 641 14.11 -15.83 28.52
C ARG A 641 12.81 -15.59 27.77
N ASP A 642 11.85 -16.48 28.01
CA ASP A 642 10.54 -16.48 27.33
C ASP A 642 9.76 -15.18 27.57
N ASP A 643 9.95 -14.56 28.75
CA ASP A 643 9.39 -13.25 29.12
C ASP A 643 9.81 -12.13 28.13
N LEU A 644 11.10 -12.11 27.76
CA LEU A 644 11.65 -11.13 26.82
C LEU A 644 11.25 -11.47 25.38
N ALA A 645 11.28 -12.76 25.02
CA ALA A 645 10.88 -13.22 23.69
C ALA A 645 9.41 -12.85 23.41
N ASP A 646 8.51 -13.15 24.32
CA ASP A 646 7.09 -12.82 24.21
C ASP A 646 6.84 -11.31 24.14
N SER A 647 7.53 -10.53 24.99
CA SER A 647 7.45 -9.06 24.97
C SER A 647 7.90 -8.48 23.62
N GLU A 648 9.00 -8.97 23.06
CA GLU A 648 9.48 -8.53 21.75
C GLU A 648 8.53 -8.93 20.64
N MET A 649 8.04 -10.18 20.62
CA MET A 649 7.10 -10.64 19.61
C MET A 649 5.80 -9.83 19.65
N LYS A 650 5.29 -9.47 20.84
CA LYS A 650 4.15 -8.55 21.00
C LYS A 650 4.44 -7.16 20.48
N GLN A 651 5.66 -6.64 20.73
CA GLN A 651 6.08 -5.35 20.17
C GLN A 651 6.16 -5.40 18.65
N ILE A 652 6.82 -6.43 18.07
CA ILE A 652 6.90 -6.61 16.61
C ILE A 652 5.51 -6.72 16.01
N ARG A 653 4.64 -7.54 16.62
CA ARG A 653 3.24 -7.66 16.18
C ARG A 653 2.56 -6.30 16.11
N SER A 654 2.63 -5.52 17.20
CA SER A 654 1.99 -4.20 17.29
C SER A 654 2.56 -3.22 16.26
N GLU A 655 3.89 -3.08 16.16
CA GLU A 655 4.53 -2.16 15.23
C GLU A 655 4.40 -2.62 13.77
N ALA A 656 4.60 -3.92 13.48
CA ALA A 656 4.48 -4.46 12.13
C ALA A 656 3.03 -4.42 11.62
N GLU A 657 2.06 -4.65 12.49
CA GLU A 657 0.64 -4.50 12.19
C GLU A 657 0.32 -3.03 11.89
N ALA A 658 0.77 -2.11 12.73
CA ALA A 658 0.57 -0.67 12.54
C ALA A 658 1.23 -0.14 11.26
N LEU A 659 2.40 -0.67 10.91
CA LEU A 659 3.17 -0.27 9.72
C LEU A 659 2.89 -1.15 8.48
N GLY A 660 2.09 -2.23 8.60
CA GLY A 660 1.70 -3.11 7.51
C GLY A 660 2.81 -4.02 6.96
N TYR A 661 3.82 -4.35 7.78
CA TYR A 661 4.87 -5.31 7.42
C TYR A 661 4.38 -6.74 7.63
N LEU A 662 3.59 -7.25 6.66
CA LEU A 662 2.86 -8.51 6.82
C LEU A 662 3.75 -9.73 7.01
N THR A 663 4.88 -9.80 6.30
CA THR A 663 5.83 -10.91 6.45
C THR A 663 6.36 -10.97 7.89
N GLN A 664 6.76 -9.84 8.45
CA GLN A 664 7.28 -9.76 9.81
C GLN A 664 6.17 -9.98 10.85
N LEU A 665 4.96 -9.46 10.58
CA LEU A 665 3.78 -9.75 11.39
C LEU A 665 3.48 -11.25 11.43
N THR A 666 3.56 -11.92 10.28
CA THR A 666 3.34 -13.37 10.17
C THR A 666 4.35 -14.16 11.02
N TYR A 667 5.63 -13.81 10.94
CA TYR A 667 6.66 -14.45 11.77
C TYR A 667 6.49 -14.13 13.26
N ALA A 668 6.08 -12.91 13.62
CA ALA A 668 5.81 -12.56 15.01
C ALA A 668 4.63 -13.36 15.58
N LEU A 669 3.56 -13.54 14.81
CA LEU A 669 2.43 -14.38 15.20
C LEU A 669 2.81 -15.86 15.34
N SER A 670 3.65 -16.39 14.42
CA SER A 670 4.19 -17.74 14.56
C SER A 670 5.07 -17.88 15.82
N GLY A 671 5.89 -16.88 16.11
CA GLY A 671 6.68 -16.83 17.33
C GLY A 671 5.80 -16.81 18.59
N LEU A 672 4.75 -15.98 18.62
CA LEU A 672 3.77 -15.95 19.73
C LEU A 672 3.04 -17.30 19.88
N ALA A 673 2.73 -17.98 18.77
CA ALA A 673 2.16 -19.33 18.84
C ALA A 673 3.15 -20.32 19.49
N SER A 674 4.42 -20.24 19.13
CA SER A 674 5.46 -21.10 19.72
C SER A 674 5.67 -20.84 21.22
N THR A 675 5.74 -19.58 21.64
CA THR A 675 5.86 -19.22 23.07
C THR A 675 4.61 -19.63 23.86
N ALA A 676 3.42 -19.51 23.27
CA ALA A 676 2.16 -19.94 23.89
C ALA A 676 2.11 -21.49 24.04
N ILE A 677 2.66 -22.25 23.07
CA ILE A 677 2.81 -23.72 23.19
C ILE A 677 3.71 -24.07 24.39
N GLN A 678 4.84 -23.40 24.54
CA GLN A 678 5.76 -23.60 25.66
C GLN A 678 5.12 -23.25 27.00
N ALA A 679 4.31 -22.20 27.02
CA ALA A 679 3.54 -21.78 28.22
C ALA A 679 2.28 -22.64 28.46
N LEU A 680 2.04 -23.70 27.68
CA LEU A 680 0.88 -24.60 27.76
C LEU A 680 -0.48 -23.89 27.50
N HIS A 681 -0.46 -22.73 26.85
CA HIS A 681 -1.65 -21.96 26.46
C HIS A 681 -2.10 -22.35 25.04
N TYR A 682 -2.48 -23.59 24.83
CA TYR A 682 -2.71 -24.18 23.52
C TYR A 682 -3.82 -23.50 22.68
N GLY A 683 -4.90 -23.03 23.32
CA GLY A 683 -5.96 -22.30 22.64
C GLY A 683 -5.50 -20.95 22.07
N GLU A 684 -4.66 -20.23 22.82
CA GLU A 684 -4.04 -18.98 22.32
C GLU A 684 -3.05 -19.29 21.20
N ALA A 685 -2.26 -20.37 21.33
CA ALA A 685 -1.30 -20.81 20.34
C ALA A 685 -1.99 -21.10 18.98
N ALA A 686 -3.09 -21.85 19.01
CA ALA A 686 -3.87 -22.17 17.80
C ALA A 686 -4.47 -20.88 17.19
N ALA A 687 -4.94 -19.94 17.99
CA ALA A 687 -5.47 -18.67 17.51
C ALA A 687 -4.39 -17.81 16.81
N TYR A 688 -3.18 -17.73 17.39
CA TYR A 688 -2.06 -17.02 16.74
C TYR A 688 -1.59 -17.73 15.47
N ALA A 689 -1.47 -19.04 15.49
CA ALA A 689 -1.04 -19.83 14.34
C ALA A 689 -2.04 -19.71 13.17
N LYS A 690 -3.34 -19.75 13.44
CA LYS A 690 -4.40 -19.54 12.45
C LYS A 690 -4.34 -18.13 11.84
N GLN A 691 -4.06 -17.10 12.64
CA GLN A 691 -3.87 -15.74 12.12
C GLN A 691 -2.62 -15.67 11.23
N ALA A 692 -1.53 -16.33 11.63
CA ALA A 692 -0.28 -16.38 10.87
C ALA A 692 -0.46 -17.08 9.51
N SER A 693 -1.11 -18.24 9.48
CA SER A 693 -1.33 -19.00 8.24
C SER A 693 -2.26 -18.25 7.27
N ALA A 694 -3.33 -17.63 7.76
CA ALA A 694 -4.21 -16.80 6.96
C ALA A 694 -3.49 -15.58 6.33
N LEU A 695 -2.55 -14.96 7.05
CA LEU A 695 -1.69 -13.90 6.51
C LEU A 695 -0.70 -14.45 5.48
N ALA A 696 -0.09 -15.60 5.75
CA ALA A 696 0.86 -16.25 4.86
C ALA A 696 0.24 -16.65 3.52
N GLU A 697 -1.00 -17.15 3.52
CA GLU A 697 -1.76 -17.40 2.28
C GLU A 697 -1.90 -16.15 1.43
N ARG A 698 -2.18 -15.02 2.05
CA ARG A 698 -2.30 -13.72 1.39
C ARG A 698 -0.98 -13.20 0.83
N LEU A 699 0.13 -13.55 1.46
CA LEU A 699 1.48 -13.18 0.99
C LEU A 699 1.88 -13.94 -0.28
N GLY A 700 1.27 -15.10 -0.57
CA GLY A 700 1.62 -15.94 -1.70
C GLY A 700 3.07 -16.47 -1.65
N ASN A 701 3.67 -16.57 -0.46
CA ASN A 701 5.03 -17.05 -0.27
C ASN A 701 5.00 -18.45 0.33
N ASP A 702 5.32 -19.46 -0.48
CA ASP A 702 5.23 -20.87 -0.11
C ASP A 702 6.11 -21.22 1.11
N LEU A 703 7.27 -20.59 1.28
CA LEU A 703 8.12 -20.82 2.45
C LEU A 703 7.46 -20.33 3.75
N VAL A 704 6.92 -19.10 3.71
CA VAL A 704 6.23 -18.50 4.87
C VAL A 704 4.95 -19.27 5.18
N LEU A 705 4.18 -19.62 4.15
CA LEU A 705 2.94 -20.37 4.30
C LEU A 705 3.21 -21.77 4.88
N GLY A 706 4.19 -22.49 4.34
CA GLY A 706 4.53 -23.81 4.85
C GLY A 706 5.04 -23.80 6.28
N HIS A 707 5.85 -22.78 6.65
CA HIS A 707 6.29 -22.58 8.04
C HIS A 707 5.10 -22.33 8.99
N THR A 708 4.18 -21.47 8.62
CA THR A 708 3.02 -21.15 9.47
C THR A 708 2.05 -22.31 9.59
N LEU A 709 1.86 -23.11 8.51
CA LEU A 709 1.04 -24.32 8.55
C LEU A 709 1.67 -25.40 9.45
N ALA A 710 3.00 -25.54 9.45
CA ALA A 710 3.69 -26.43 10.38
C ALA A 710 3.50 -25.98 11.85
N THR A 711 3.59 -24.69 12.12
CA THR A 711 3.30 -24.12 13.46
C THR A 711 1.85 -24.34 13.86
N GLN A 712 0.91 -24.18 12.92
CA GLN A 712 -0.52 -24.41 13.16
C GLN A 712 -0.80 -25.88 13.45
N CYS A 713 -0.22 -26.80 12.67
CA CYS A 713 -0.29 -28.23 12.93
C CYS A 713 0.16 -28.58 14.35
N THR A 714 1.28 -28.00 14.80
CA THR A 714 1.80 -28.20 16.16
C THR A 714 0.83 -27.70 17.22
N ALA A 715 0.32 -26.49 17.08
CA ALA A 715 -0.56 -25.86 18.06
C ALA A 715 -1.87 -26.64 18.20
N GLU A 716 -2.48 -27.04 17.09
CA GLU A 716 -3.70 -27.83 17.05
C GLU A 716 -3.49 -29.24 17.59
N PHE A 717 -2.34 -29.87 17.29
CA PHE A 717 -1.97 -31.17 17.86
C PHE A 717 -1.85 -31.10 19.39
N ARG A 718 -1.12 -30.12 19.92
CA ARG A 718 -0.97 -29.93 21.37
C ARG A 718 -2.31 -29.61 22.04
N GLN A 719 -3.20 -28.88 21.36
CA GLN A 719 -4.56 -28.66 21.84
C GLN A 719 -5.38 -29.96 21.84
N ALA A 720 -5.31 -30.77 20.77
CA ALA A 720 -5.96 -32.07 20.71
C ALA A 720 -5.49 -33.01 21.82
N ASP A 721 -4.17 -33.06 22.09
CA ASP A 721 -3.62 -33.89 23.17
C ASP A 721 -4.10 -33.44 24.55
N ALA A 722 -4.20 -32.14 24.80
CA ALA A 722 -4.67 -31.58 26.05
C ALA A 722 -6.19 -31.75 26.26
N THR A 723 -7.01 -31.51 25.24
CA THR A 723 -8.49 -31.55 25.33
C THR A 723 -9.06 -32.93 25.05
N LYS A 724 -8.30 -33.82 24.38
CA LYS A 724 -8.75 -35.12 23.86
C LYS A 724 -9.86 -35.01 22.82
N GLU A 725 -10.01 -33.85 22.18
CA GLU A 725 -11.00 -33.61 21.14
C GLU A 725 -10.46 -33.95 19.74
N LEU A 726 -11.05 -34.95 19.09
CA LEU A 726 -10.58 -35.51 17.81
C LEU A 726 -10.61 -34.52 16.66
N HIS A 727 -11.48 -33.52 16.68
CA HIS A 727 -11.57 -32.56 15.58
C HIS A 727 -10.29 -31.71 15.45
N PHE A 728 -9.62 -31.32 16.56
CA PHE A 728 -8.33 -30.63 16.51
C PHE A 728 -7.21 -31.52 15.94
N LEU A 729 -7.29 -32.83 16.18
CA LEU A 729 -6.33 -33.76 15.61
C LEU A 729 -6.49 -33.89 14.07
N GLU A 730 -7.73 -33.94 13.58
CA GLU A 730 -8.02 -33.97 12.15
C GLU A 730 -7.60 -32.67 11.45
N GLU A 731 -7.89 -31.51 12.07
CA GLU A 731 -7.43 -30.21 11.58
C GLU A 731 -5.89 -30.14 11.56
N SER A 732 -5.22 -30.59 12.61
CA SER A 732 -3.77 -30.64 12.70
C SER A 732 -3.15 -31.47 11.55
N ILE A 733 -3.66 -32.67 11.30
CA ILE A 733 -3.19 -33.52 10.21
C ILE A 733 -3.40 -32.84 8.86
N SER A 734 -4.58 -32.28 8.62
CA SER A 734 -4.89 -31.57 7.36
C SER A 734 -3.94 -30.40 7.10
N HIS A 735 -3.70 -29.55 8.11
CA HIS A 735 -2.78 -28.43 7.99
C HIS A 735 -1.33 -28.88 7.86
N GLY A 736 -0.92 -29.95 8.54
CA GLY A 736 0.40 -30.52 8.43
C GLY A 736 0.69 -31.09 7.04
N GLU A 737 -0.25 -31.86 6.46
CA GLU A 737 -0.13 -32.39 5.10
C GLU A 737 -0.05 -31.28 4.06
N ARG A 738 -0.92 -30.27 4.18
CA ARG A 738 -0.87 -29.07 3.33
C ARG A 738 0.44 -28.32 3.49
N GLY A 739 0.96 -28.21 4.70
CA GLY A 739 2.26 -27.59 4.99
C GLY A 739 3.40 -28.32 4.29
N VAL A 740 3.42 -29.67 4.33
CA VAL A 740 4.38 -30.52 3.62
C VAL A 740 4.23 -30.36 2.11
N GLU A 741 3.02 -30.35 1.56
CA GLU A 741 2.78 -30.13 0.13
C GLU A 741 3.37 -28.79 -0.35
N VAL A 742 3.10 -27.73 0.39
CA VAL A 742 3.60 -26.38 0.05
C VAL A 742 5.12 -26.31 0.18
N LEU A 743 5.71 -26.87 1.25
CA LEU A 743 7.15 -26.85 1.48
C LEU A 743 7.93 -27.75 0.49
N ASN A 744 7.32 -28.74 -0.10
CA ASN A 744 7.95 -29.54 -1.16
C ASN A 744 8.12 -28.76 -2.49
N ARG A 745 7.50 -27.60 -2.64
CA ARG A 745 7.68 -26.71 -3.79
C ARG A 745 8.94 -25.84 -3.68
N VAL A 746 9.53 -25.77 -2.49
CA VAL A 746 10.74 -25.01 -2.21
C VAL A 746 11.88 -25.97 -1.82
N PRO A 747 13.16 -25.57 -1.91
CA PRO A 747 14.27 -26.39 -1.44
C PRO A 747 14.07 -26.82 0.02
N PRO A 748 14.56 -28.00 0.42
CA PRO A 748 14.38 -28.53 1.77
C PRO A 748 14.82 -27.52 2.84
N THR A 749 13.97 -27.33 3.85
CA THR A 749 14.18 -26.37 4.94
C THR A 749 13.93 -27.04 6.28
N GLU A 750 14.39 -26.43 7.36
CA GLU A 750 14.07 -26.83 8.73
C GLU A 750 12.55 -26.94 8.98
N SER A 751 11.77 -26.03 8.41
CA SER A 751 10.30 -26.07 8.50
C SER A 751 9.69 -27.33 7.90
N LEU A 752 10.28 -27.88 6.82
CA LEU A 752 9.84 -29.15 6.24
C LEU A 752 10.12 -30.33 7.18
N VAL A 753 11.29 -30.34 7.83
CA VAL A 753 11.64 -31.36 8.82
C VAL A 753 10.67 -31.32 9.99
N LEU A 754 10.40 -30.15 10.51
CA LEU A 754 9.44 -29.92 11.60
C LEU A 754 8.02 -30.35 11.21
N ALA A 755 7.56 -30.02 10.00
CA ALA A 755 6.23 -30.39 9.51
C ALA A 755 6.08 -31.93 9.48
N HIS A 756 7.07 -32.66 8.94
CA HIS A 756 7.07 -34.11 8.98
C HIS A 756 7.15 -34.66 10.40
N SER A 757 7.94 -34.05 11.30
CA SER A 757 8.04 -34.45 12.70
C SER A 757 6.68 -34.37 13.41
N TYR A 758 5.99 -33.25 13.28
CA TYR A 758 4.68 -33.04 13.91
C TYR A 758 3.59 -33.93 13.30
N LEU A 759 3.62 -34.17 11.99
CA LEU A 759 2.74 -35.14 11.35
C LEU A 759 2.96 -36.54 11.89
N ALA A 760 4.23 -36.98 12.10
CA ALA A 760 4.53 -38.26 12.70
C ALA A 760 3.96 -38.36 14.11
N GLU A 761 4.03 -37.31 14.93
CA GLU A 761 3.41 -37.27 16.25
C GLU A 761 1.88 -37.35 16.19
N ALA A 762 1.24 -36.58 15.28
CA ALA A 762 -0.21 -36.56 15.12
C ALA A 762 -0.76 -37.94 14.63
N TYR A 763 -0.08 -38.56 13.67
CA TYR A 763 -0.45 -39.89 13.21
C TYR A 763 -0.18 -41.01 14.26
N ALA A 764 0.90 -40.86 15.05
CA ALA A 764 1.16 -41.75 16.16
C ALA A 764 0.07 -41.66 17.25
N PHE A 765 -0.51 -40.49 17.47
CA PHE A 765 -1.63 -40.30 18.37
C PHE A 765 -2.91 -40.96 17.85
N LYS A 766 -3.07 -41.03 16.52
CA LYS A 766 -4.18 -41.70 15.84
C LYS A 766 -3.97 -43.24 15.71
N ASP A 767 -2.85 -43.77 16.20
CA ASP A 767 -2.40 -45.15 16.03
C ASP A 767 -2.23 -45.60 14.56
N ASP A 768 -2.01 -44.65 13.64
CA ASP A 768 -1.73 -44.87 12.23
C ASP A 768 -0.24 -45.19 12.02
N ARG A 769 0.13 -46.46 12.03
CA ARG A 769 1.52 -46.93 11.91
C ARG A 769 2.17 -46.52 10.60
N GLU A 770 1.48 -46.67 9.46
CA GLU A 770 2.03 -46.43 8.13
C GLU A 770 2.45 -44.98 7.94
N ASN A 771 1.53 -44.05 8.21
CA ASN A 771 1.81 -42.64 8.08
C ASN A 771 2.78 -42.12 9.15
N THR A 772 2.78 -42.67 10.35
CA THR A 772 3.77 -42.38 11.39
C THR A 772 5.19 -42.70 10.93
N LEU A 773 5.43 -43.94 10.45
CA LEU A 773 6.74 -44.40 9.97
C LEU A 773 7.21 -43.56 8.78
N LYS A 774 6.36 -43.38 7.77
CA LYS A 774 6.66 -42.59 6.58
C LYS A 774 7.13 -41.19 6.92
N ASN A 775 6.42 -40.47 7.81
CA ASN A 775 6.77 -39.11 8.18
C ASN A 775 8.01 -39.06 9.11
N TYR A 776 8.16 -40.03 10.02
CA TYR A 776 9.33 -40.12 10.90
C TYR A 776 10.62 -40.38 10.11
N GLU A 777 10.63 -41.35 9.19
CA GLU A 777 11.79 -41.66 8.33
C GLU A 777 12.14 -40.43 7.48
N LYS A 778 11.13 -39.80 6.86
CA LYS A 778 11.33 -38.60 6.05
C LYS A 778 11.93 -37.45 6.85
N ALA A 779 11.43 -37.21 8.07
CA ALA A 779 11.97 -36.19 8.96
C ALA A 779 13.42 -36.48 9.35
N MET A 780 13.74 -37.74 9.68
CA MET A 780 15.09 -38.20 10.03
C MET A 780 16.09 -38.01 8.89
N ASP A 781 15.71 -38.39 7.67
CA ASP A 781 16.58 -38.25 6.49
C ASP A 781 16.83 -36.81 6.12
N LEU A 782 15.80 -35.98 6.14
CA LEU A 782 15.92 -34.54 5.92
C LEU A 782 16.76 -33.86 6.99
N ALA A 783 16.54 -34.17 8.28
CA ALA A 783 17.32 -33.63 9.39
C ALA A 783 18.82 -33.98 9.26
N LYS A 784 19.15 -35.18 8.86
CA LYS A 784 20.54 -35.61 8.60
C LYS A 784 21.13 -34.84 7.40
N SER A 785 20.38 -34.72 6.30
CA SER A 785 20.84 -34.02 5.10
C SER A 785 21.10 -32.51 5.32
N LEU A 786 20.33 -31.91 6.23
CA LEU A 786 20.45 -30.49 6.63
C LEU A 786 21.38 -30.27 7.84
N ASN A 787 22.02 -31.35 8.38
CA ASN A 787 22.88 -31.27 9.58
C ASN A 787 22.17 -30.68 10.82
N LEU A 788 20.88 -31.00 11.01
CA LEU A 788 20.07 -30.54 12.13
C LEU A 788 20.11 -31.58 13.27
N SER A 789 21.24 -31.67 13.98
CA SER A 789 21.48 -32.68 15.04
C SER A 789 20.45 -32.62 16.16
N TRP A 790 20.05 -31.43 16.59
CA TRP A 790 19.07 -31.20 17.65
C TRP A 790 17.67 -31.76 17.29
N ILE A 791 17.22 -31.64 16.02
CA ILE A 791 15.95 -32.23 15.57
C ILE A 791 16.08 -33.74 15.52
N THR A 792 17.23 -34.26 15.08
CA THR A 792 17.47 -35.71 15.05
C THR A 792 17.40 -36.34 16.44
N GLU A 793 17.93 -35.64 17.45
CA GLU A 793 17.90 -36.09 18.85
C GLU A 793 16.47 -36.03 19.40
N ARG A 794 15.79 -34.92 19.20
CA ARG A 794 14.37 -34.75 19.57
C ARG A 794 13.46 -35.80 18.92
N LEU A 795 13.62 -36.10 17.63
CA LEU A 795 12.85 -37.13 16.93
C LEU A 795 13.04 -38.52 17.58
N ARG A 796 14.28 -38.87 17.98
CA ARG A 796 14.57 -40.12 18.67
C ARG A 796 13.95 -40.19 20.06
N GLU A 797 13.95 -39.09 20.79
CA GLU A 797 13.43 -39.03 22.17
C GLU A 797 11.90 -38.94 22.23
N GLU A 798 11.27 -38.14 21.37
CA GLU A 798 9.83 -37.87 21.45
C GLU A 798 8.98 -38.77 20.56
N VAL A 799 9.45 -39.10 19.34
CA VAL A 799 8.70 -39.85 18.35
C VAL A 799 9.14 -41.31 18.31
N GLY A 800 10.44 -41.60 18.48
CA GLY A 800 10.99 -42.95 18.46
C GLY A 800 10.24 -43.94 19.35
N PRO A 801 10.00 -43.69 20.64
CA PRO A 801 9.24 -44.56 21.52
C PRO A 801 7.81 -44.83 21.05
N LYS A 802 7.16 -43.85 20.40
CA LYS A 802 5.81 -44.02 19.84
C LYS A 802 5.84 -44.95 18.64
N VAL A 803 6.86 -44.83 17.79
CA VAL A 803 7.11 -45.76 16.66
C VAL A 803 7.35 -47.17 17.11
N GLU A 804 8.19 -47.38 18.15
CA GLU A 804 8.45 -48.69 18.73
C GLU A 804 7.18 -49.31 19.34
N ARG A 805 6.38 -48.50 20.05
CA ARG A 805 5.09 -48.95 20.58
C ARG A 805 4.15 -49.43 19.47
N LEU A 806 4.01 -48.67 18.39
CA LEU A 806 3.16 -49.03 17.26
C LEU A 806 3.65 -50.32 16.55
N ASN A 807 4.96 -50.45 16.36
CA ASN A 807 5.54 -51.70 15.80
C ASN A 807 5.25 -52.90 16.65
N ALA A 808 5.34 -52.76 17.99
CA ALA A 808 5.03 -53.86 18.92
C ALA A 808 3.53 -54.22 18.94
N LEU A 809 2.64 -53.24 18.81
CA LEU A 809 1.20 -53.47 18.71
C LEU A 809 0.82 -54.20 17.42
N TYR A 810 1.37 -53.82 16.30
CA TYR A 810 1.08 -54.43 15.00
C TYR A 810 1.72 -55.82 14.87
N ALA A 811 2.92 -56.06 15.46
CA ALA A 811 3.52 -57.41 15.50
C ALA A 811 2.69 -58.44 16.33
N ARG A 812 1.90 -57.95 17.31
CA ARG A 812 0.96 -58.81 18.08
C ARG A 812 -0.36 -59.07 17.37
N SER A 813 -0.72 -58.22 16.38
CA SER A 813 -1.96 -58.36 15.62
C SER A 813 -1.83 -59.15 14.31
N GLU A 814 -0.61 -59.53 13.87
CA GLU A 814 -0.44 -60.40 12.72
C GLU A 814 -0.78 -61.85 13.12
N PRO A 815 -1.69 -62.56 12.43
CA PRO A 815 -2.12 -63.93 12.75
C PRO A 815 -1.06 -64.95 12.33
N GLY A 816 0.09 -64.98 13.01
CA GLY A 816 1.20 -65.82 12.66
C GLY A 816 2.13 -66.24 13.81
N GLY A 817 1.88 -65.70 15.04
CA GLY A 817 2.81 -65.90 16.18
C GLY A 817 2.31 -66.75 17.36
N SER A 818 1.37 -67.69 17.15
CA SER A 818 0.97 -68.61 18.24
C SER A 818 0.91 -70.12 17.77
N SER A 819 2.04 -70.71 17.52
CA SER A 819 2.12 -72.15 17.56
C SER A 819 3.57 -72.65 17.73
N ALA A 820 4.14 -72.43 18.92
CA ALA A 820 5.38 -73.03 19.29
C ALA A 820 5.57 -73.06 20.83
N GLU A 821 4.50 -73.43 21.60
CA GLU A 821 4.65 -73.85 23.00
C GLU A 821 3.51 -74.79 23.41
N GLU A 822 3.34 -75.92 22.73
CA GLU A 822 2.60 -77.12 23.21
C GLU A 822 3.12 -78.34 22.56
N SER A 823 4.36 -78.75 22.89
CA SER A 823 4.77 -80.14 22.78
C SER A 823 6.06 -80.44 23.54
N ALA A 824 5.97 -80.43 24.87
CA ALA A 824 6.92 -81.10 25.74
C ALA A 824 6.30 -81.31 27.12
N SER A 825 5.49 -82.31 27.30
CA SER A 825 5.34 -83.08 28.52
C SER A 825 4.75 -84.47 28.19
#